data_770af26c759752c5bbedc2bbf80498ac
#
_entry.id   770af26c759752c5bbedc2bbf80498ac
#
_cell.length_a   1.000
_cell.length_b   1.000
_cell.length_c   1.000
_cell.angle_alpha   90.00
_cell.angle_beta   90.00
_cell.angle_gamma   90.00
#
_symmetry.space_group_name_H-M   'P 1'
#
loop_
_entity.id
_entity.type
_entity.pdbx_description
1 polymer ?
#
loop_
_entity_poly.entity_id
_entity_poly.type
_entity_poly.pdbx_seq_one_letter_code
_entity_poly.pdbx_strand_id
1 'polypeptide(L)'
;MKNNKFIKLCFAFVGLLFLIACSGEVETNSPPSIAGALDQTVEVGAEIDFLSGVTASDQEDGDLTAQIEVDSSLVDLDTEGIYTVTYSVSDSEGLSSEVTITITVTPKTELSDEDKAKEDLESYKLWVQNNPGEIDFIKRGGVHRSLVSWRSNSPYLSSEGVMLPLPYGVESLTASYTGTFKYRNASVSATFEVDLKPVEPVVIETSRVVPFENTTTEFSVADGELTLYFEENGYVPYVKVQDFFALLEGFIDPELDMTATTAGNVLRLFYQYYDEDEDETYDLELIIDAEANTLTTNDPGFYWAYIYSTETNFGRHIVYDYDNPNAHYNEGSDVIYDLNKFNLDIVVHDGEIVMPFYTVNQLFAGSSYYNVYYNSNKLYGIYGTPEDDSTEYIDMKTSDMNGKDFPNDLVIHNFNVLAFNLEYFYGLKELLDIESFYELMYPLGSRLLSKDPATFDLALRELLLKSIDEPHTSYNYPGYFNDPTDPGPPTNNLSYYGARFQRWYYDGFIDVDDQIGAKWGEASGSSWNANSGLRPDFWFLDESKKSVVITLNGFSTADIEESENFDHSIVSDILKITGTNLLPDVPTSSFEENSKVFYYNESDNDYRQVNMLIKGYGEGVLNDYASELINFGYTYIFEETNVDAKKNGYYAYDFDGESYMVQLAYDSKNSLFQIGVANELPKSYSSEWPFEVNIEELVEDDSAVYLEMVFDLIISESPDLENVMLDLTWNTGGNVGALYRVVGFVTSEPFMVSRISGASGSESSSFVIIDGVPSYGHLNWSLLTSPLTFSAANSMATIFKANNLGTIIGLKSGGGASSITPILLPSGTSFTMSSNSINATRSGSGTDEDPYVYENNEYGIEPDILIDIENLYDEVTLLTAFN
;
A
#
# COMPACT_ATOMS: atom_id res chain seq x y z
N MET A 1 8.93 -26.60 -55.54
CA MET A 1 8.70 -27.52 -56.67
C MET A 1 7.30 -27.27 -57.17
N LYS A 2 7.22 -26.60 -58.28
CA LYS A 2 6.53 -26.97 -59.58
C LYS A 2 5.04 -27.22 -59.42
N ASN A 3 4.11 -26.68 -60.18
CA ASN A 3 4.01 -25.91 -61.43
C ASN A 3 2.53 -25.59 -61.63
N ASN A 4 2.19 -24.37 -62.02
CA ASN A 4 1.83 -23.90 -63.39
C ASN A 4 0.79 -24.69 -64.17
N LYS A 5 -0.33 -24.03 -64.61
CA LYS A 5 -0.59 -23.45 -65.94
C LYS A 5 -2.02 -22.98 -66.02
N PHE A 6 -2.34 -21.71 -66.26
CA PHE A 6 -2.51 -21.05 -67.57
C PHE A 6 -3.03 -21.87 -68.74
N ILE A 7 -4.21 -21.52 -69.22
CA ILE A 7 -4.48 -21.50 -70.67
C ILE A 7 -5.53 -20.41 -70.98
N LYS A 8 -5.10 -19.43 -71.78
CA LYS A 8 -5.89 -18.55 -72.70
C LYS A 8 -6.12 -19.28 -73.99
N LEU A 9 -7.24 -19.04 -74.68
CA LEU A 9 -7.33 -19.05 -76.16
C LEU A 9 -8.58 -18.29 -76.58
N CYS A 10 -8.53 -17.25 -77.12
CA CYS A 10 -8.38 -16.59 -78.43
C CYS A 10 -9.20 -17.18 -79.59
N PHE A 11 -10.07 -16.32 -80.15
CA PHE A 11 -10.39 -16.01 -81.47
C PHE A 11 -10.29 -17.08 -82.62
N ALA A 12 -11.38 -17.13 -83.36
CA ALA A 12 -11.20 -17.20 -84.80
C ALA A 12 -12.46 -16.63 -85.56
N PHE A 13 -12.21 -15.61 -86.27
CA PHE A 13 -12.99 -15.01 -87.39
C PHE A 13 -12.91 -15.93 -88.61
N VAL A 14 -14.03 -16.17 -89.29
CA VAL A 14 -14.02 -16.37 -90.77
C VAL A 14 -15.34 -15.85 -91.34
N GLY A 15 -15.23 -14.82 -92.10
CA GLY A 15 -16.26 -14.35 -92.98
C GLY A 15 -16.21 -15.09 -94.27
N LEU A 16 -17.32 -15.19 -94.95
CA LEU A 16 -17.38 -15.37 -96.43
C LEU A 16 -18.55 -14.67 -97.01
N LEU A 17 -18.23 -14.00 -98.05
CA LEU A 17 -19.10 -13.11 -98.93
C LEU A 17 -19.92 -13.86 -99.95
N PHE A 18 -21.01 -13.24 -100.36
CA PHE A 18 -21.73 -13.19 -101.70
C PHE A 18 -22.61 -14.35 -102.20
N LEU A 19 -23.87 -14.07 -102.53
CA LEU A 19 -24.29 -13.69 -103.84
C LEU A 19 -25.74 -13.23 -103.88
N ILE A 20 -25.98 -12.20 -104.61
CA ILE A 20 -27.25 -11.52 -105.00
C ILE A 20 -28.05 -12.40 -105.93
N ALA A 21 -29.35 -12.52 -105.68
CA ALA A 21 -30.37 -12.71 -106.68
C ALA A 21 -31.67 -12.02 -106.25
N CYS A 22 -32.05 -11.00 -106.98
CA CYS A 22 -33.33 -10.36 -106.84
C CYS A 22 -34.47 -11.32 -107.31
N SER A 23 -35.42 -11.54 -106.46
CA SER A 23 -36.80 -11.83 -106.86
C SER A 23 -37.68 -11.20 -105.75
N GLY A 24 -38.61 -10.35 -106.24
CA GLY A 24 -39.58 -9.66 -105.37
C GLY A 24 -40.41 -10.67 -104.61
N GLU A 25 -40.32 -10.62 -103.33
CA GLU A 25 -41.26 -11.30 -102.44
C GLU A 25 -42.04 -10.22 -101.71
N VAL A 26 -43.29 -10.51 -101.58
CA VAL A 26 -44.17 -9.76 -100.69
C VAL A 26 -43.55 -9.86 -99.31
N GLU A 27 -43.19 -8.73 -98.71
CA GLU A 27 -42.80 -8.67 -97.31
C GLU A 27 -43.96 -9.16 -96.47
N THR A 28 -43.81 -10.35 -95.92
CA THR A 28 -44.77 -10.86 -94.90
C THR A 28 -44.19 -10.39 -93.57
N ASN A 29 -44.87 -9.50 -92.84
CA ASN A 29 -44.54 -9.06 -91.57
C ASN A 29 -44.19 -10.23 -90.69
N SER A 30 -43.05 -10.17 -89.95
CA SER A 30 -42.61 -11.19 -88.97
C SER A 30 -42.81 -10.67 -87.49
N PRO A 31 -43.15 -11.56 -86.59
CA PRO A 31 -43.30 -11.10 -85.20
C PRO A 31 -41.95 -10.66 -84.53
N PRO A 32 -41.95 -9.65 -83.69
CA PRO A 32 -40.76 -9.15 -83.05
C PRO A 32 -40.06 -10.18 -82.16
N SER A 33 -38.77 -10.07 -81.88
CA SER A 33 -37.99 -10.94 -81.06
C SER A 33 -37.52 -10.22 -79.83
N ILE A 34 -37.68 -10.89 -78.59
CA ILE A 34 -37.18 -10.42 -77.32
C ILE A 34 -35.87 -11.16 -76.96
N ALA A 35 -34.87 -10.41 -76.62
CA ALA A 35 -33.55 -10.92 -76.24
C ALA A 35 -33.13 -10.37 -74.87
N GLY A 36 -32.27 -11.14 -74.07
CA GLY A 36 -31.75 -10.68 -72.81
C GLY A 36 -32.66 -11.00 -71.59
N ALA A 37 -33.89 -11.47 -71.80
CA ALA A 37 -34.75 -11.95 -70.72
C ALA A 37 -34.26 -13.31 -70.26
N LEU A 38 -33.64 -13.35 -69.08
CA LEU A 38 -33.00 -14.53 -68.47
C LEU A 38 -33.53 -14.81 -67.07
N ASP A 39 -33.64 -16.09 -66.66
CA ASP A 39 -33.94 -16.49 -65.29
C ASP A 39 -32.95 -15.84 -64.32
N GLN A 40 -33.45 -15.36 -63.19
CA GLN A 40 -32.66 -14.71 -62.14
C GLN A 40 -32.88 -15.37 -60.79
N THR A 41 -31.84 -15.35 -59.97
CA THR A 41 -31.89 -15.79 -58.55
C THR A 41 -31.46 -14.65 -57.69
N VAL A 42 -32.32 -14.27 -56.74
CA VAL A 42 -32.05 -13.14 -55.80
C VAL A 42 -32.41 -13.53 -54.39
N GLU A 43 -31.91 -12.81 -53.39
CA GLU A 43 -32.29 -12.99 -51.98
C GLU A 43 -33.54 -12.14 -51.67
N VAL A 44 -34.31 -12.58 -50.67
CA VAL A 44 -35.46 -11.84 -50.13
C VAL A 44 -35.05 -10.39 -49.79
N GLY A 45 -35.84 -9.44 -50.28
CA GLY A 45 -35.61 -8.00 -50.11
C GLY A 45 -34.70 -7.37 -51.16
N ALA A 46 -34.35 -8.08 -52.22
CA ALA A 46 -33.59 -7.52 -53.33
C ALA A 46 -34.47 -6.56 -54.18
N GLU A 47 -33.84 -5.52 -54.75
CA GLU A 47 -34.46 -4.64 -55.74
C GLU A 47 -34.03 -5.10 -57.15
N ILE A 48 -34.99 -5.28 -58.09
CA ILE A 48 -34.71 -5.70 -59.43
C ILE A 48 -35.31 -4.67 -60.40
N ASP A 49 -34.51 -4.22 -61.36
CA ASP A 49 -35.02 -3.55 -62.58
C ASP A 49 -35.20 -4.58 -63.70
N PHE A 50 -36.44 -4.98 -63.88
CA PHE A 50 -36.83 -6.05 -64.85
C PHE A 50 -36.52 -5.68 -66.28
N LEU A 51 -36.37 -4.43 -66.70
CA LEU A 51 -36.03 -3.99 -68.03
C LEU A 51 -34.54 -3.93 -68.32
N SER A 52 -33.73 -4.03 -67.29
CA SER A 52 -32.29 -3.93 -67.42
C SER A 52 -31.68 -5.07 -68.23
N GLY A 53 -31.10 -4.77 -69.37
CA GLY A 53 -30.46 -5.71 -70.31
C GLY A 53 -31.45 -6.48 -71.25
N VAL A 54 -32.74 -6.24 -71.12
CA VAL A 54 -33.76 -6.81 -72.08
C VAL A 54 -33.92 -5.85 -73.31
N THR A 55 -33.87 -6.43 -74.46
CA THR A 55 -34.05 -5.67 -75.77
C THR A 55 -35.03 -6.38 -76.64
N ALA A 56 -35.73 -5.63 -77.50
CA ALA A 56 -36.59 -6.19 -78.51
C ALA A 56 -36.27 -5.60 -79.92
N SER A 57 -36.33 -6.43 -80.91
CA SER A 57 -36.12 -6.03 -82.31
C SER A 57 -37.02 -6.79 -83.26
N ASP A 58 -37.39 -6.13 -84.26
CA ASP A 58 -38.19 -6.62 -85.39
C ASP A 58 -37.45 -6.39 -86.69
N GLN A 59 -37.70 -7.28 -87.67
CA GLN A 59 -37.00 -7.18 -88.96
C GLN A 59 -37.52 -6.02 -89.76
N GLU A 60 -38.77 -5.72 -89.68
CA GLU A 60 -39.50 -4.69 -90.45
C GLU A 60 -39.54 -3.32 -89.73
N ASP A 61 -39.75 -3.37 -88.33
CA ASP A 61 -39.96 -2.15 -87.59
C ASP A 61 -38.67 -1.74 -86.79
N GLY A 62 -37.62 -2.58 -86.79
CA GLY A 62 -36.31 -2.25 -86.16
C GLY A 62 -36.29 -2.44 -84.70
N ASP A 63 -35.72 -1.49 -83.91
CA ASP A 63 -35.60 -1.55 -82.47
C ASP A 63 -36.93 -1.21 -81.77
N LEU A 64 -37.51 -2.20 -81.10
CA LEU A 64 -38.74 -2.11 -80.36
C LEU A 64 -38.52 -2.20 -78.81
N THR A 65 -37.27 -2.02 -78.37
CA THR A 65 -36.87 -2.11 -76.96
C THR A 65 -37.70 -1.21 -76.02
N ALA A 66 -38.08 -0.02 -76.55
CA ALA A 66 -38.86 0.96 -75.73
C ALA A 66 -40.38 0.58 -75.68
N GLN A 67 -40.79 -0.42 -76.43
CA GLN A 67 -42.18 -0.92 -76.44
C GLN A 67 -42.41 -2.23 -75.71
N ILE A 68 -41.38 -2.73 -75.04
CA ILE A 68 -41.48 -3.92 -74.15
C ILE A 68 -42.39 -3.56 -73.00
N GLU A 69 -43.49 -4.33 -72.87
CA GLU A 69 -44.36 -4.33 -71.74
C GLU A 69 -43.89 -5.48 -70.80
N VAL A 70 -43.82 -5.21 -69.49
CA VAL A 70 -43.40 -6.19 -68.49
C VAL A 70 -44.53 -6.42 -67.48
N ASP A 71 -44.98 -7.61 -67.42
CA ASP A 71 -45.89 -8.07 -66.33
C ASP A 71 -45.10 -8.78 -65.24
N SER A 72 -44.81 -8.04 -64.15
CA SER A 72 -44.18 -8.56 -62.93
C SER A 72 -45.13 -8.55 -61.75
N SER A 73 -46.45 -8.45 -62.00
CA SER A 73 -47.49 -8.31 -61.00
C SER A 73 -47.57 -9.50 -60.01
N LEU A 74 -47.06 -10.65 -60.41
CA LEU A 74 -47.02 -11.84 -59.56
C LEU A 74 -45.68 -12.00 -58.78
N VAL A 75 -44.73 -11.09 -58.95
CA VAL A 75 -43.44 -11.19 -58.28
C VAL A 75 -43.51 -10.53 -56.89
N ASP A 76 -43.29 -11.32 -55.86
CA ASP A 76 -43.11 -10.86 -54.50
C ASP A 76 -41.65 -11.13 -54.07
N LEU A 77 -40.85 -10.05 -54.07
CA LEU A 77 -39.41 -10.10 -53.70
C LEU A 77 -39.19 -10.18 -52.17
N ASP A 78 -40.26 -10.00 -51.39
CA ASP A 78 -40.18 -10.11 -49.92
C ASP A 78 -40.50 -11.50 -49.39
N THR A 79 -41.01 -12.39 -50.28
CA THR A 79 -41.37 -13.76 -49.93
C THR A 79 -40.57 -14.79 -50.75
N GLU A 80 -40.00 -15.79 -50.06
CA GLU A 80 -39.30 -16.92 -50.71
C GLU A 80 -40.27 -17.65 -51.68
N GLY A 81 -39.81 -17.83 -52.92
CA GLY A 81 -40.66 -18.48 -53.93
C GLY A 81 -40.03 -18.48 -55.29
N ILE A 82 -40.81 -19.07 -56.25
CA ILE A 82 -40.47 -18.97 -57.69
C ILE A 82 -41.63 -18.22 -58.35
N TYR A 83 -41.28 -17.08 -58.92
CA TYR A 83 -42.20 -16.16 -59.54
C TYR A 83 -41.89 -16.05 -61.03
N THR A 84 -42.89 -15.63 -61.80
CA THR A 84 -42.73 -15.47 -63.26
C THR A 84 -42.84 -13.99 -63.62
N VAL A 85 -42.06 -13.57 -64.60
CA VAL A 85 -42.11 -12.25 -65.24
C VAL A 85 -42.33 -12.51 -66.73
N THR A 86 -43.33 -11.87 -67.28
CA THR A 86 -43.61 -11.98 -68.70
C THR A 86 -43.32 -10.67 -69.44
N TYR A 87 -42.51 -10.75 -70.47
CA TYR A 87 -42.20 -9.68 -71.36
C TYR A 87 -43.01 -9.86 -72.64
N SER A 88 -43.69 -8.80 -73.13
CA SER A 88 -44.37 -8.82 -74.35
C SER A 88 -44.04 -7.59 -75.19
N VAL A 89 -44.03 -7.75 -76.53
CA VAL A 89 -43.79 -6.66 -77.47
C VAL A 89 -44.62 -6.93 -78.71
N SER A 90 -45.16 -5.88 -79.28
CA SER A 90 -45.92 -5.94 -80.52
C SER A 90 -45.33 -5.06 -81.57
N ASP A 91 -45.35 -5.45 -82.86
CA ASP A 91 -44.96 -4.67 -83.99
C ASP A 91 -46.09 -3.68 -84.41
N SER A 92 -45.79 -2.83 -85.38
CA SER A 92 -46.78 -1.86 -85.88
C SER A 92 -47.99 -2.43 -86.61
N GLU A 93 -47.95 -3.72 -87.03
CA GLU A 93 -49.06 -4.45 -87.69
C GLU A 93 -49.81 -5.35 -86.69
N GLY A 94 -49.38 -5.43 -85.42
CA GLY A 94 -50.11 -6.14 -84.36
C GLY A 94 -49.68 -7.61 -84.14
N LEU A 95 -48.59 -8.09 -84.73
CA LEU A 95 -47.97 -9.36 -84.33
C LEU A 95 -47.17 -9.17 -83.04
N SER A 96 -47.26 -10.14 -82.19
CA SER A 96 -46.67 -10.05 -80.87
C SER A 96 -45.73 -11.22 -80.50
N SER A 97 -44.73 -10.96 -79.68
CA SER A 97 -43.89 -11.99 -79.06
C SER A 97 -43.94 -11.85 -77.54
N GLU A 98 -43.88 -12.97 -76.89
CA GLU A 98 -43.91 -13.08 -75.45
C GLU A 98 -42.76 -14.01 -74.96
N VAL A 99 -42.05 -13.58 -73.91
CA VAL A 99 -41.02 -14.38 -73.22
C VAL A 99 -41.27 -14.33 -71.71
N THR A 100 -41.41 -15.50 -71.14
CA THR A 100 -41.55 -15.61 -69.66
C THR A 100 -40.26 -16.12 -69.05
N ILE A 101 -39.79 -15.46 -68.03
CA ILE A 101 -38.64 -15.89 -67.21
C ILE A 101 -39.07 -16.22 -65.79
N THR A 102 -38.22 -16.91 -65.05
CA THR A 102 -38.39 -17.22 -63.62
C THR A 102 -37.49 -16.36 -62.75
N ILE A 103 -38.08 -15.83 -61.67
CA ILE A 103 -37.33 -15.15 -60.61
C ILE A 103 -37.40 -16.09 -59.41
N THR A 104 -36.26 -16.63 -59.01
CA THR A 104 -36.16 -17.47 -57.79
C THR A 104 -35.71 -16.59 -56.62
N VAL A 105 -36.62 -16.32 -55.68
CA VAL A 105 -36.32 -15.60 -54.43
C VAL A 105 -35.88 -16.61 -53.36
N THR A 106 -34.65 -16.53 -52.97
CA THR A 106 -34.04 -17.41 -51.94
C THR A 106 -34.04 -16.74 -50.54
N PRO A 107 -34.06 -17.52 -49.46
CA PRO A 107 -33.96 -16.94 -48.12
C PRO A 107 -32.73 -16.08 -47.98
N LYS A 108 -32.86 -14.98 -47.26
CA LYS A 108 -31.70 -14.15 -46.91
C LYS A 108 -30.72 -14.99 -46.09
N THR A 109 -29.51 -15.14 -46.54
CA THR A 109 -28.47 -15.93 -45.85
C THR A 109 -28.11 -15.24 -44.54
N GLU A 110 -28.55 -15.74 -43.39
CA GLU A 110 -28.07 -15.25 -42.11
C GLU A 110 -26.57 -15.58 -41.98
N LEU A 111 -25.78 -14.57 -41.67
CA LEU A 111 -24.35 -14.73 -41.36
C LEU A 111 -24.19 -15.72 -40.21
N SER A 112 -23.26 -16.66 -40.33
CA SER A 112 -22.90 -17.54 -39.22
C SER A 112 -22.36 -16.79 -38.00
N ASP A 113 -22.40 -17.38 -36.83
CA ASP A 113 -21.81 -16.76 -35.61
C ASP A 113 -20.32 -16.47 -35.80
N GLU A 114 -19.60 -17.30 -36.57
CA GLU A 114 -18.20 -17.11 -36.90
C GLU A 114 -18.01 -15.93 -37.88
N ASP A 115 -18.88 -15.78 -38.90
CA ASP A 115 -18.80 -14.64 -39.85
C ASP A 115 -19.09 -13.32 -39.13
N LYS A 116 -20.05 -13.29 -38.21
CA LYS A 116 -20.34 -12.11 -37.38
C LYS A 116 -19.14 -11.71 -36.49
N ALA A 117 -18.49 -12.68 -35.86
CA ALA A 117 -17.25 -12.41 -35.08
C ALA A 117 -16.11 -11.91 -35.98
N LYS A 118 -16.03 -12.43 -37.22
CA LYS A 118 -15.02 -12.04 -38.19
C LYS A 118 -15.23 -10.63 -38.74
N GLU A 119 -16.47 -10.24 -39.01
CA GLU A 119 -16.77 -8.86 -39.44
C GLU A 119 -16.42 -7.83 -38.37
N ASP A 120 -16.69 -8.13 -37.09
CA ASP A 120 -16.25 -7.29 -35.97
C ASP A 120 -14.72 -7.19 -35.88
N LEU A 121 -13.98 -8.29 -36.09
CA LEU A 121 -12.51 -8.30 -36.14
C LEU A 121 -12.00 -7.49 -37.35
N GLU A 122 -12.56 -7.63 -38.53
CA GLU A 122 -12.15 -6.87 -39.71
C GLU A 122 -12.42 -5.36 -39.56
N SER A 123 -13.52 -4.99 -38.90
CA SER A 123 -13.81 -3.61 -38.53
C SER A 123 -12.73 -3.04 -37.59
N TYR A 124 -12.25 -3.83 -36.62
CA TYR A 124 -11.15 -3.41 -35.74
C TYR A 124 -9.81 -3.33 -36.49
N LYS A 125 -9.51 -4.26 -37.40
CA LYS A 125 -8.32 -4.18 -38.23
C LYS A 125 -8.27 -2.92 -39.06
N LEU A 126 -9.42 -2.52 -39.59
CA LEU A 126 -9.55 -1.26 -40.35
C LEU A 126 -9.30 -0.04 -39.44
N TRP A 127 -9.79 -0.08 -38.19
CA TRP A 127 -9.52 0.96 -37.20
C TRP A 127 -8.02 1.07 -36.91
N VAL A 128 -7.31 -0.04 -36.65
CA VAL A 128 -5.84 -0.06 -36.44
C VAL A 128 -5.09 0.51 -37.65
N GLN A 129 -5.51 0.20 -38.87
CA GLN A 129 -4.89 0.73 -40.09
C GLN A 129 -5.06 2.25 -40.21
N ASN A 130 -6.19 2.79 -39.75
CA ASN A 130 -6.50 4.22 -39.83
C ASN A 130 -5.92 5.03 -38.66
N ASN A 131 -5.50 4.35 -37.55
CA ASN A 131 -4.95 4.96 -36.35
C ASN A 131 -3.61 4.29 -35.98
N PRO A 132 -2.57 4.46 -36.83
CA PRO A 132 -1.28 3.79 -36.57
C PRO A 132 -0.62 4.31 -35.32
N GLY A 133 -0.23 3.38 -34.44
CA GLY A 133 0.40 3.66 -33.14
C GLY A 133 -0.56 3.94 -31.99
N GLU A 134 -1.87 3.96 -32.25
CA GLU A 134 -2.87 4.07 -31.19
C GLU A 134 -3.37 2.68 -30.75
N ILE A 135 -3.80 2.59 -29.50
CA ILE A 135 -4.39 1.39 -28.92
C ILE A 135 -5.78 1.74 -28.39
N ASP A 136 -6.79 0.97 -28.80
CA ASP A 136 -8.11 1.00 -28.19
C ASP A 136 -8.58 -0.44 -27.95
N PHE A 137 -8.53 -0.90 -26.70
CA PHE A 137 -8.99 -2.23 -26.33
C PHE A 137 -10.49 -2.23 -26.09
N ILE A 138 -11.25 -2.14 -27.20
CA ILE A 138 -12.72 -2.17 -27.18
C ILE A 138 -13.23 -3.42 -26.45
N LYS A 139 -14.26 -3.30 -25.62
CA LYS A 139 -14.92 -4.43 -24.95
C LYS A 139 -15.96 -5.11 -25.83
N ARG A 140 -16.39 -4.45 -26.93
CA ARG A 140 -17.38 -4.98 -27.89
C ARG A 140 -17.06 -4.56 -29.32
N GLY A 141 -17.26 -5.49 -30.26
CA GLY A 141 -17.11 -5.24 -31.69
C GLY A 141 -18.08 -4.17 -32.22
N GLY A 142 -17.66 -3.47 -33.26
CA GLY A 142 -18.39 -2.31 -33.80
C GLY A 142 -19.63 -2.67 -34.61
N VAL A 143 -19.67 -3.84 -35.25
CA VAL A 143 -20.72 -4.25 -36.19
C VAL A 143 -21.80 -5.12 -35.54
N HIS A 144 -21.37 -6.26 -34.96
CA HIS A 144 -22.28 -7.26 -34.37
C HIS A 144 -22.17 -7.32 -32.85
N ARG A 145 -21.36 -6.45 -32.24
CA ARG A 145 -21.17 -6.35 -30.78
C ARG A 145 -20.63 -7.64 -30.13
N SER A 146 -19.76 -8.36 -30.84
CA SER A 146 -19.01 -9.49 -30.28
C SER A 146 -18.32 -9.06 -29.01
N LEU A 147 -18.30 -9.93 -28.00
CA LEU A 147 -17.47 -9.72 -26.80
C LEU A 147 -16.00 -9.78 -27.21
N VAL A 148 -15.23 -8.80 -26.80
CA VAL A 148 -13.80 -8.74 -27.10
C VAL A 148 -13.00 -8.87 -25.81
N SER A 149 -12.00 -9.76 -25.85
CA SER A 149 -11.00 -9.90 -24.80
C SER A 149 -9.60 -9.72 -25.38
N TRP A 150 -8.73 -9.08 -24.61
CA TRP A 150 -7.39 -8.74 -25.03
C TRP A 150 -6.34 -9.47 -24.22
N ARG A 151 -5.22 -9.81 -24.85
CA ARG A 151 -4.03 -10.36 -24.20
C ARG A 151 -2.82 -9.67 -24.78
N SER A 152 -2.02 -9.06 -23.95
CA SER A 152 -0.69 -8.58 -24.30
C SER A 152 0.33 -9.73 -24.28
N ASN A 153 1.26 -9.73 -25.20
CA ASN A 153 2.44 -10.63 -25.24
C ASN A 153 3.71 -9.85 -24.87
N SER A 154 3.56 -8.61 -24.42
CA SER A 154 4.65 -7.75 -23.95
C SER A 154 4.43 -7.37 -22.50
N PRO A 155 5.48 -7.37 -21.66
CA PRO A 155 5.39 -6.86 -20.31
C PRO A 155 5.12 -5.35 -20.25
N TYR A 156 5.35 -4.62 -21.35
CA TYR A 156 5.18 -3.17 -21.44
C TYR A 156 3.81 -2.73 -21.98
N LEU A 157 2.86 -3.64 -22.09
CA LEU A 157 1.50 -3.34 -22.53
C LEU A 157 0.52 -4.20 -21.74
N SER A 158 -0.37 -3.56 -20.98
CA SER A 158 -1.40 -4.27 -20.22
C SER A 158 -2.46 -4.91 -21.11
N SER A 159 -3.23 -5.88 -20.58
CA SER A 159 -4.40 -6.46 -21.25
C SER A 159 -5.59 -5.48 -21.39
N GLU A 160 -5.48 -4.30 -20.82
CA GLU A 160 -6.48 -3.22 -20.88
C GLU A 160 -6.07 -2.09 -21.81
N GLY A 161 -4.91 -2.23 -22.48
CA GLY A 161 -4.41 -1.27 -23.44
C GLY A 161 -3.60 -0.12 -22.83
N VAL A 162 -3.18 -0.26 -21.57
CA VAL A 162 -2.29 0.70 -20.94
C VAL A 162 -0.85 0.38 -21.33
N MET A 163 -0.17 1.35 -21.94
CA MET A 163 1.24 1.24 -22.27
C MET A 163 2.10 1.56 -21.04
N LEU A 164 3.03 0.67 -20.71
CA LEU A 164 4.06 0.92 -19.72
C LEU A 164 5.16 1.81 -20.30
N PRO A 165 5.73 2.65 -19.45
CA PRO A 165 6.99 3.29 -19.77
C PRO A 165 8.06 2.27 -20.12
N LEU A 166 8.88 2.59 -21.11
CA LEU A 166 10.01 1.75 -21.50
C LEU A 166 11.10 1.81 -20.40
N PRO A 167 11.91 0.75 -20.24
CA PRO A 167 13.09 0.80 -19.39
C PRO A 167 13.99 1.99 -19.75
N TYR A 168 14.67 2.55 -18.77
CA TYR A 168 15.59 3.66 -18.96
C TYR A 168 16.62 3.36 -20.07
N GLY A 169 16.79 4.30 -20.98
CA GLY A 169 17.71 4.17 -22.13
C GLY A 169 17.17 3.40 -23.33
N VAL A 170 15.92 2.92 -23.31
CA VAL A 170 15.25 2.29 -24.45
C VAL A 170 14.39 3.32 -25.20
N GLU A 171 14.78 3.67 -26.44
CA GLU A 171 14.07 4.69 -27.24
C GLU A 171 12.76 4.19 -27.86
N SER A 172 12.64 2.92 -28.15
CA SER A 172 11.40 2.30 -28.66
C SER A 172 11.44 0.78 -28.52
N LEU A 173 10.27 0.16 -28.39
CA LEU A 173 10.07 -1.28 -28.34
C LEU A 173 8.77 -1.67 -29.03
N THR A 174 8.80 -2.65 -29.94
CA THR A 174 7.57 -3.17 -30.57
C THR A 174 6.91 -4.18 -29.65
N ALA A 175 5.70 -3.87 -29.18
CA ALA A 175 4.87 -4.77 -28.38
C ALA A 175 3.82 -5.45 -29.27
N SER A 176 3.47 -6.71 -28.97
CA SER A 176 2.39 -7.43 -29.63
C SER A 176 1.21 -7.69 -28.68
N TYR A 177 0.00 -7.65 -29.23
CA TYR A 177 -1.23 -7.93 -28.50
C TYR A 177 -2.24 -8.70 -29.33
N THR A 178 -3.03 -9.57 -28.71
CA THR A 178 -3.99 -10.43 -29.38
C THR A 178 -5.41 -10.12 -28.92
N GLY A 179 -6.28 -9.78 -29.89
CA GLY A 179 -7.72 -9.60 -29.68
C GLY A 179 -8.49 -10.86 -30.03
N THR A 180 -9.36 -11.32 -29.15
CA THR A 180 -10.28 -12.42 -29.38
C THR A 180 -11.73 -11.89 -29.39
N PHE A 181 -12.37 -12.01 -30.55
CA PHE A 181 -13.74 -11.57 -30.82
C PHE A 181 -14.68 -12.78 -30.73
N LYS A 182 -15.59 -12.77 -29.79
CA LYS A 182 -16.53 -13.88 -29.54
C LYS A 182 -17.97 -13.44 -29.74
N TYR A 183 -18.63 -14.08 -30.70
CA TYR A 183 -20.07 -13.95 -30.90
C TYR A 183 -20.73 -15.28 -30.55
N ARG A 184 -21.58 -15.31 -29.51
CA ARG A 184 -22.17 -16.51 -28.95
C ARG A 184 -21.12 -17.62 -28.71
N ASN A 185 -21.17 -18.72 -29.55
CA ASN A 185 -20.29 -19.88 -29.37
C ASN A 185 -19.05 -19.87 -30.29
N ALA A 186 -18.99 -18.95 -31.26
CA ALA A 186 -17.85 -18.83 -32.18
C ALA A 186 -16.90 -17.74 -31.73
N SER A 187 -15.59 -17.91 -31.98
CA SER A 187 -14.57 -16.90 -31.70
C SER A 187 -13.50 -16.90 -32.78
N VAL A 188 -12.99 -15.70 -33.08
CA VAL A 188 -11.87 -15.48 -33.98
C VAL A 188 -10.85 -14.57 -33.29
N SER A 189 -9.56 -14.72 -33.59
CA SER A 189 -8.50 -13.96 -32.97
C SER A 189 -7.53 -13.43 -34.01
N ALA A 190 -6.93 -12.28 -33.73
CA ALA A 190 -5.80 -11.75 -34.49
C ALA A 190 -4.80 -11.10 -33.55
N THR A 191 -3.51 -11.12 -33.96
CA THR A 191 -2.44 -10.42 -33.28
C THR A 191 -2.06 -9.16 -34.04
N PHE A 192 -1.79 -8.10 -33.28
CA PHE A 192 -1.43 -6.78 -33.74
C PHE A 192 -0.10 -6.38 -33.13
N GLU A 193 0.55 -5.39 -33.69
CA GLU A 193 1.79 -4.81 -33.19
C GLU A 193 1.64 -3.32 -33.01
N VAL A 194 2.33 -2.76 -32.00
CA VAL A 194 2.42 -1.32 -31.74
C VAL A 194 3.83 -1.00 -31.27
N ASP A 195 4.37 0.11 -31.75
CA ASP A 195 5.65 0.62 -31.27
C ASP A 195 5.41 1.49 -30.03
N LEU A 196 5.89 1.01 -28.90
CA LEU A 196 5.93 1.75 -27.65
C LEU A 196 7.07 2.78 -27.73
N LYS A 197 6.82 3.98 -27.26
CA LYS A 197 7.79 5.08 -27.20
C LYS A 197 7.95 5.54 -25.76
N PRO A 198 9.04 6.26 -25.42
CA PRO A 198 9.15 6.97 -24.17
C PRO A 198 7.92 7.86 -23.94
N VAL A 199 7.56 8.03 -22.68
CA VAL A 199 6.48 8.94 -22.28
C VAL A 199 6.93 10.35 -22.62
N GLU A 200 6.05 11.17 -23.20
CA GLU A 200 6.34 12.58 -23.45
C GLU A 200 6.51 13.31 -22.10
N PRO A 201 7.41 14.30 -22.01
CA PRO A 201 7.60 15.07 -20.78
C PRO A 201 6.29 15.73 -20.31
N VAL A 202 6.10 15.76 -19.01
CA VAL A 202 4.90 16.35 -18.37
C VAL A 202 4.83 17.85 -18.63
N VAL A 203 3.64 18.34 -19.00
CA VAL A 203 3.34 19.75 -19.19
C VAL A 203 2.22 20.16 -18.24
N ILE A 204 2.53 21.01 -17.26
CA ILE A 204 1.54 21.52 -16.32
C ILE A 204 0.70 22.61 -17.00
N GLU A 205 -0.63 22.44 -16.99
CA GLU A 205 -1.58 23.38 -17.63
C GLU A 205 -2.65 23.89 -16.68
N THR A 206 -2.95 23.17 -15.59
CA THR A 206 -4.01 23.53 -14.65
C THR A 206 -3.53 23.43 -13.21
N SER A 207 -4.22 24.13 -12.30
CA SER A 207 -3.98 24.04 -10.87
C SER A 207 -5.29 24.09 -10.08
N ARG A 208 -5.26 23.54 -8.87
CA ARG A 208 -6.39 23.53 -7.95
C ARG A 208 -5.91 23.70 -6.52
N VAL A 209 -6.54 24.62 -5.78
CA VAL A 209 -6.34 24.71 -4.32
C VAL A 209 -7.17 23.62 -3.64
N VAL A 210 -6.53 22.85 -2.78
CA VAL A 210 -7.12 21.71 -2.08
C VAL A 210 -7.01 21.93 -0.57
N PRO A 211 -8.11 21.81 0.20
CA PRO A 211 -8.06 21.93 1.64
C PRO A 211 -7.26 20.78 2.26
N PHE A 212 -6.54 21.09 3.34
CA PHE A 212 -5.75 20.16 4.13
C PHE A 212 -6.26 20.14 5.58
N GLU A 213 -6.36 18.95 6.17
CA GLU A 213 -6.69 18.69 7.56
C GLU A 213 -5.63 17.76 8.16
N ASN A 214 -5.06 18.16 9.29
CA ASN A 214 -4.18 17.29 10.05
C ASN A 214 -5.03 16.42 10.99
N THR A 215 -4.92 15.08 10.89
CA THR A 215 -5.74 14.14 11.68
C THR A 215 -4.94 13.47 12.80
N THR A 216 -3.72 13.94 13.08
CA THR A 216 -2.86 13.36 14.11
C THR A 216 -2.30 14.43 15.04
N THR A 217 -2.08 14.08 16.30
CA THR A 217 -1.40 14.92 17.31
C THR A 217 0.11 14.67 17.36
N GLU A 218 0.63 13.71 16.58
CA GLU A 218 2.07 13.37 16.57
C GLU A 218 2.95 14.54 16.15
N PHE A 219 2.45 15.38 15.23
CA PHE A 219 3.10 16.60 14.81
C PHE A 219 2.15 17.80 14.86
N SER A 220 2.62 18.94 15.31
CA SER A 220 1.84 20.19 15.46
C SER A 220 1.62 20.90 14.11
N VAL A 221 1.20 20.16 13.06
CA VAL A 221 0.89 20.72 11.75
C VAL A 221 -0.50 21.31 11.75
N ALA A 222 -0.65 22.56 11.33
CA ALA A 222 -1.94 23.25 11.30
C ALA A 222 -2.77 22.88 10.06
N ASP A 223 -4.09 22.89 10.18
CA ASP A 223 -5.01 22.83 9.03
C ASP A 223 -4.75 23.98 8.06
N GLY A 224 -4.96 23.73 6.75
CA GLY A 224 -4.65 24.71 5.73
C GLY A 224 -5.15 24.34 4.33
N GLU A 225 -4.40 24.78 3.33
CA GLU A 225 -4.67 24.47 1.93
C GLU A 225 -3.37 24.34 1.14
N LEU A 226 -3.34 23.51 0.11
CA LEU A 226 -2.21 23.33 -0.78
C LEU A 226 -2.66 23.44 -2.24
N THR A 227 -1.87 24.14 -3.07
CA THR A 227 -2.11 24.18 -4.51
C THR A 227 -1.47 22.98 -5.18
N LEU A 228 -2.29 22.17 -5.82
CA LEU A 228 -1.86 21.07 -6.67
C LEU A 228 -1.96 21.43 -8.14
N TYR A 229 -1.02 20.93 -8.93
CA TYR A 229 -0.84 21.23 -10.36
C TYR A 229 -1.09 19.96 -11.17
N PHE A 230 -1.63 20.10 -12.40
CA PHE A 230 -2.01 18.97 -13.24
C PHE A 230 -1.73 19.26 -14.71
N GLU A 231 -1.55 18.20 -15.53
CA GLU A 231 -1.63 18.28 -16.98
C GLU A 231 -3.06 18.64 -17.44
N GLU A 232 -3.25 18.97 -18.72
CA GLU A 232 -4.58 19.18 -19.29
C GLU A 232 -5.40 17.88 -19.22
N ASN A 233 -6.51 17.91 -18.48
CA ASN A 233 -7.34 16.75 -18.17
C ASN A 233 -6.61 15.61 -17.43
N GLY A 234 -5.42 15.88 -16.89
CA GLY A 234 -4.65 14.94 -16.08
C GLY A 234 -5.24 14.75 -14.68
N TYR A 235 -4.94 13.61 -14.08
CA TYR A 235 -5.39 13.25 -12.72
C TYR A 235 -4.24 13.23 -11.72
N VAL A 236 -3.01 13.05 -12.18
CA VAL A 236 -1.81 12.98 -11.35
C VAL A 236 -1.49 14.35 -10.75
N PRO A 237 -1.42 14.48 -9.41
CA PRO A 237 -1.08 15.74 -8.77
C PRO A 237 0.43 15.99 -8.77
N TYR A 238 0.79 17.25 -9.03
CA TYR A 238 2.12 17.81 -8.85
C TYR A 238 2.07 18.91 -7.81
N VAL A 239 3.18 19.20 -7.14
CA VAL A 239 3.27 20.23 -6.09
C VAL A 239 4.55 21.02 -6.23
N LYS A 240 4.52 22.32 -5.90
CA LYS A 240 5.73 23.09 -5.66
C LYS A 240 6.38 22.63 -4.38
N VAL A 241 7.65 22.26 -4.43
CA VAL A 241 8.40 21.75 -3.27
C VAL A 241 8.34 22.73 -2.10
N GLN A 242 8.49 24.03 -2.38
CA GLN A 242 8.44 25.09 -1.36
C GLN A 242 7.05 25.22 -0.70
N ASP A 243 5.96 25.06 -1.48
CA ASP A 243 4.60 25.12 -0.94
C ASP A 243 4.31 23.90 -0.03
N PHE A 244 4.90 22.73 -0.37
CA PHE A 244 4.80 21.55 0.47
C PHE A 244 5.53 21.73 1.81
N PHE A 245 6.74 22.30 1.81
CA PHE A 245 7.45 22.62 3.05
C PHE A 245 6.70 23.67 3.89
N ALA A 246 6.05 24.65 3.25
CA ALA A 246 5.22 25.63 3.95
C ALA A 246 3.97 25.00 4.59
N LEU A 247 3.38 23.98 3.97
CA LEU A 247 2.28 23.20 4.56
C LEU A 247 2.73 22.45 5.83
N LEU A 248 3.98 22.00 5.85
CA LEU A 248 4.56 21.23 6.97
C LEU A 248 5.12 22.12 8.09
N GLU A 249 4.71 23.38 8.21
CA GLU A 249 5.03 24.19 9.39
C GLU A 249 4.52 23.46 10.65
N GLY A 250 5.40 23.25 11.65
CA GLY A 250 5.12 22.44 12.85
C GLY A 250 5.63 21.00 12.77
N PHE A 251 5.89 20.48 11.58
CA PHE A 251 6.69 19.26 11.35
C PHE A 251 8.19 19.62 11.21
N ILE A 252 8.45 20.83 10.71
CA ILE A 252 9.81 21.37 10.53
C ILE A 252 10.16 22.15 11.79
N ASP A 253 11.39 21.97 12.29
CA ASP A 253 11.91 22.71 13.43
C ASP A 253 11.83 24.24 13.18
N PRO A 254 11.08 24.98 14.01
CA PRO A 254 10.89 26.42 13.84
C PRO A 254 12.17 27.23 14.07
N GLU A 255 13.22 26.66 14.68
CA GLU A 255 14.51 27.31 14.88
C GLU A 255 15.41 27.18 13.65
N LEU A 256 15.10 26.34 12.68
CA LEU A 256 15.87 26.20 11.44
C LEU A 256 15.49 27.28 10.41
N ASP A 257 16.49 28.03 9.96
CA ASP A 257 16.34 29.01 8.87
C ASP A 257 16.54 28.30 7.50
N MET A 258 15.55 27.54 7.08
CA MET A 258 15.59 26.85 5.78
C MET A 258 15.38 27.85 4.65
N THR A 259 16.36 27.98 3.79
CA THR A 259 16.34 28.86 2.61
C THR A 259 16.10 28.07 1.33
N ALA A 260 15.28 28.62 0.44
CA ALA A 260 15.00 28.07 -0.89
C ALA A 260 15.39 29.08 -1.97
N THR A 261 16.22 28.65 -2.92
CA THR A 261 16.68 29.52 -4.01
C THR A 261 16.52 28.82 -5.35
N THR A 262 15.68 29.36 -6.23
CA THR A 262 15.50 28.87 -7.60
C THR A 262 16.36 29.66 -8.58
N ALA A 263 17.15 28.97 -9.40
CA ALA A 263 17.99 29.56 -10.45
C ALA A 263 17.85 28.74 -11.75
N GLY A 264 17.01 29.21 -12.67
CA GLY A 264 16.70 28.50 -13.91
C GLY A 264 15.96 27.19 -13.62
N ASN A 265 16.57 26.06 -13.95
CA ASN A 265 15.99 24.72 -13.78
C ASN A 265 16.38 24.05 -12.45
N VAL A 266 17.04 24.78 -11.54
CA VAL A 266 17.58 24.23 -10.30
C VAL A 266 16.95 24.92 -9.10
N LEU A 267 16.42 24.17 -8.16
CA LEU A 267 16.05 24.59 -6.82
C LEU A 267 17.10 24.09 -5.84
N ARG A 268 17.63 25.00 -5.04
CA ARG A 268 18.54 24.71 -3.94
C ARG A 268 17.81 24.97 -2.63
N LEU A 269 17.69 23.96 -1.79
CA LEU A 269 17.28 24.07 -0.39
C LEU A 269 18.53 24.00 0.49
N PHE A 270 18.61 24.85 1.52
CA PHE A 270 19.76 24.90 2.40
C PHE A 270 19.31 25.31 3.79
N TYR A 271 19.87 24.68 4.82
CA TYR A 271 19.78 25.09 6.21
C TYR A 271 21.03 24.65 6.98
N GLN A 272 21.23 25.26 8.14
CA GLN A 272 22.28 24.87 9.07
C GLN A 272 21.64 24.11 10.23
N TYR A 273 22.19 22.96 10.57
CA TYR A 273 21.82 22.18 11.74
C TYR A 273 22.94 22.24 12.76
N TYR A 274 22.64 22.72 13.97
CA TYR A 274 23.58 22.70 15.08
C TYR A 274 23.34 21.47 15.92
N ASP A 275 24.34 20.61 16.01
CA ASP A 275 24.33 19.47 16.90
C ASP A 275 24.90 19.91 18.26
N GLU A 276 24.02 19.95 19.29
CA GLU A 276 24.38 20.35 20.65
C GLU A 276 25.35 19.37 21.32
N ASP A 277 25.25 18.08 20.95
CA ASP A 277 26.04 17.02 21.56
C ASP A 277 27.47 17.00 21.01
N GLU A 278 27.65 17.30 19.74
CA GLU A 278 28.97 17.41 19.09
C GLU A 278 29.56 18.82 19.14
N ASP A 279 28.80 19.87 19.56
CA ASP A 279 29.15 21.29 19.50
C ASP A 279 29.62 21.69 18.09
N GLU A 280 28.97 21.14 17.04
CA GLU A 280 29.32 21.35 15.64
C GLU A 280 28.10 21.78 14.81
N THR A 281 28.34 22.58 13.77
CA THR A 281 27.28 23.05 12.86
C THR A 281 27.49 22.46 11.49
N TYR A 282 26.44 21.77 10.98
CA TYR A 282 26.42 21.12 9.68
C TYR A 282 25.68 21.99 8.66
N ASP A 283 26.32 22.21 7.51
CA ASP A 283 25.70 22.83 6.33
C ASP A 283 24.99 21.77 5.50
N LEU A 284 23.66 21.74 5.54
CA LEU A 284 22.83 20.76 4.85
C LEU A 284 22.20 21.37 3.60
N GLU A 285 22.45 20.73 2.45
CA GLU A 285 22.04 21.22 1.13
C GLU A 285 21.38 20.12 0.30
N LEU A 286 20.24 20.46 -0.33
CA LEU A 286 19.61 19.64 -1.35
C LEU A 286 19.50 20.43 -2.65
N ILE A 287 19.91 19.79 -3.75
CA ILE A 287 19.80 20.31 -5.11
C ILE A 287 18.76 19.48 -5.88
N ILE A 288 17.73 20.13 -6.38
CA ILE A 288 16.69 19.55 -7.24
C ILE A 288 16.89 20.15 -8.64
N ASP A 289 17.33 19.35 -9.60
CA ASP A 289 17.65 19.75 -10.98
C ASP A 289 16.63 19.18 -11.95
N ALA A 290 15.79 20.06 -12.53
CA ALA A 290 14.77 19.66 -13.48
C ALA A 290 15.34 19.34 -14.89
N GLU A 291 16.55 19.79 -15.23
CA GLU A 291 17.18 19.42 -16.51
C GLU A 291 17.82 18.03 -16.43
N ALA A 292 18.52 17.75 -15.31
CA ALA A 292 19.06 16.43 -15.02
C ALA A 292 17.97 15.45 -14.58
N ASN A 293 16.83 15.94 -14.09
CA ASN A 293 15.73 15.20 -13.47
C ASN A 293 16.16 14.38 -12.25
N THR A 294 16.97 15.00 -11.38
CA THR A 294 17.60 14.36 -10.21
C THR A 294 17.49 15.19 -8.94
N LEU A 295 17.55 14.50 -7.78
CA LEU A 295 17.79 15.12 -6.49
C LEU A 295 19.14 14.61 -5.95
N THR A 296 19.97 15.55 -5.46
CA THR A 296 21.27 15.27 -4.83
C THR A 296 21.43 16.06 -3.56
N THR A 297 22.04 15.48 -2.54
CA THR A 297 22.37 16.17 -1.30
C THR A 297 23.86 16.02 -0.98
N ASN A 298 24.41 16.98 -0.28
CA ASN A 298 25.78 16.90 0.25
C ASN A 298 25.87 15.99 1.48
N ASP A 299 24.74 15.79 2.18
CA ASP A 299 24.65 14.95 3.37
C ASP A 299 23.26 14.29 3.47
N PRO A 300 23.15 12.96 3.66
CA PRO A 300 21.88 12.28 3.88
C PRO A 300 21.06 12.80 5.07
N GLY A 301 21.73 13.42 6.05
CA GLY A 301 21.10 14.10 7.20
C GLY A 301 20.09 15.18 6.78
N PHE A 302 20.23 15.74 5.56
CA PHE A 302 19.27 16.70 5.01
C PHE A 302 17.83 16.23 5.14
N TYR A 303 17.53 14.95 4.98
CA TYR A 303 16.16 14.44 4.94
C TYR A 303 15.51 14.19 6.31
N TRP A 304 16.25 14.36 7.43
CA TRP A 304 15.72 14.11 8.77
C TRP A 304 16.10 15.15 9.82
N ALA A 305 17.21 15.89 9.66
CA ALA A 305 17.66 16.86 10.67
C ALA A 305 16.73 18.08 10.83
N TYR A 306 15.82 18.34 9.90
CA TYR A 306 14.81 19.39 10.02
C TYR A 306 13.52 18.94 10.73
N ILE A 307 13.38 17.66 11.06
CA ILE A 307 12.13 17.15 11.65
C ILE A 307 12.10 17.52 13.13
N TYR A 308 11.08 18.29 13.50
CA TYR A 308 10.85 18.64 14.89
C TYR A 308 10.37 17.43 15.70
N SER A 309 10.79 17.34 16.97
CA SER A 309 10.34 16.28 17.86
C SER A 309 8.82 16.26 17.93
N THR A 310 8.27 15.06 18.03
CA THR A 310 6.83 14.83 18.18
C THR A 310 6.33 15.43 19.51
N GLU A 311 5.01 15.65 19.61
CA GLU A 311 4.38 16.04 20.88
C GLU A 311 4.41 14.89 21.92
N THR A 312 4.68 13.66 21.50
CA THR A 312 4.68 12.46 22.34
C THR A 312 6.07 12.18 22.96
N ASN A 313 6.10 11.53 24.12
CA ASN A 313 7.34 11.25 24.87
C ASN A 313 7.84 9.81 24.68
N PHE A 314 7.78 9.29 23.43
CA PHE A 314 8.22 7.92 23.14
C PHE A 314 9.72 7.69 23.32
N GLY A 315 10.53 8.75 23.25
CA GLY A 315 11.97 8.71 23.47
C GLY A 315 12.44 8.87 24.93
N ARG A 316 11.51 8.92 25.91
CA ARG A 316 11.88 9.13 27.33
C ARG A 316 12.94 8.16 27.80
N HIS A 317 13.83 8.62 28.69
CA HIS A 317 14.93 7.86 29.29
C HIS A 317 16.06 7.45 28.35
N ILE A 318 15.99 7.75 27.06
CA ILE A 318 17.02 7.39 26.08
C ILE A 318 18.00 8.53 25.95
N VAL A 319 19.27 8.26 26.28
CA VAL A 319 20.39 9.23 26.18
C VAL A 319 21.47 8.62 25.27
N TYR A 320 21.90 9.33 24.26
CA TYR A 320 23.02 8.89 23.42
C TYR A 320 24.35 9.38 24.00
N ASP A 321 25.34 8.47 24.12
CA ASP A 321 26.72 8.75 24.54
C ASP A 321 27.54 9.05 23.27
N TYR A 322 27.44 10.29 22.79
CA TYR A 322 28.14 10.76 21.58
C TYR A 322 29.65 10.82 21.75
N ASP A 323 30.15 11.07 22.99
CA ASP A 323 31.57 11.10 23.34
C ASP A 323 32.21 9.71 23.46
N ASN A 324 31.47 8.61 23.25
CA ASN A 324 32.00 7.26 23.41
C ASN A 324 33.14 6.99 22.43
N PRO A 325 34.35 6.65 22.93
CA PRO A 325 35.53 6.45 22.06
C PRO A 325 35.42 5.24 21.13
N ASN A 326 34.43 4.39 21.32
CA ASN A 326 34.15 3.25 20.46
C ASN A 326 32.99 3.50 19.48
N ALA A 327 32.38 4.69 19.48
CA ALA A 327 31.46 5.10 18.45
C ALA A 327 32.17 5.09 17.08
N HIS A 328 31.44 4.77 16.03
CA HIS A 328 32.00 4.66 14.68
C HIS A 328 30.97 5.03 13.62
N TYR A 329 31.42 5.79 12.62
CA TYR A 329 30.63 6.11 11.45
C TYR A 329 31.46 5.95 10.18
N ASN A 330 30.88 5.30 9.18
CA ASN A 330 31.41 5.19 7.82
C ASN A 330 30.33 5.67 6.85
N GLU A 331 30.61 6.73 6.11
CA GLU A 331 29.62 7.49 5.31
C GLU A 331 28.91 6.67 4.21
N GLY A 332 29.59 5.66 3.65
CA GLY A 332 29.03 4.88 2.52
C GLY A 332 29.11 5.63 1.19
N SER A 333 28.12 5.43 0.32
CA SER A 333 28.04 6.02 -1.01
C SER A 333 26.92 7.07 -1.09
N ASP A 334 27.13 8.12 -1.90
CA ASP A 334 26.11 9.11 -2.20
C ASP A 334 24.83 8.48 -2.75
N VAL A 335 23.67 8.93 -2.28
CA VAL A 335 22.37 8.54 -2.79
C VAL A 335 21.83 9.62 -3.72
N ILE A 336 21.71 9.29 -5.02
CA ILE A 336 21.15 10.17 -6.02
C ILE A 336 19.78 9.63 -6.42
N TYR A 337 18.72 10.42 -6.20
CA TYR A 337 17.37 10.08 -6.69
C TYR A 337 17.24 10.50 -8.15
N ASP A 338 17.39 9.54 -9.06
CA ASP A 338 17.30 9.74 -10.51
C ASP A 338 15.88 9.37 -11.00
N LEU A 339 15.04 10.38 -11.17
CA LEU A 339 13.64 10.22 -11.56
C LEU A 339 13.46 9.74 -13.00
N ASN A 340 14.48 9.95 -13.86
CA ASN A 340 14.45 9.46 -15.26
C ASN A 340 14.24 7.94 -15.31
N LYS A 341 14.81 7.19 -14.36
CA LYS A 341 14.72 5.73 -14.31
C LYS A 341 13.29 5.23 -14.12
N PHE A 342 12.40 6.11 -13.62
CA PHE A 342 11.03 5.77 -13.22
C PHE A 342 9.98 6.55 -14.01
N ASN A 343 10.38 7.28 -15.05
CA ASN A 343 9.48 8.17 -15.83
C ASN A 343 8.65 9.10 -14.91
N LEU A 344 9.31 9.67 -13.91
CA LEU A 344 8.80 10.69 -13.03
C LEU A 344 9.53 11.99 -13.37
N ASP A 345 8.80 13.08 -13.62
CA ASP A 345 9.38 14.31 -14.11
C ASP A 345 9.42 15.41 -13.05
N ILE A 346 10.57 16.05 -12.91
CA ILE A 346 10.72 17.34 -12.24
C ILE A 346 10.49 18.41 -13.29
N VAL A 347 9.50 19.27 -13.10
CA VAL A 347 9.03 20.22 -14.10
C VAL A 347 9.27 21.66 -13.64
N VAL A 348 9.62 22.55 -14.57
CA VAL A 348 9.61 24.01 -14.32
C VAL A 348 8.29 24.59 -14.81
N HIS A 349 7.49 25.12 -13.87
CA HIS A 349 6.23 25.79 -14.17
C HIS A 349 6.22 27.19 -13.56
N ASP A 350 6.00 28.21 -14.40
CA ASP A 350 6.04 29.64 -14.02
C ASP A 350 7.35 30.08 -13.30
N GLY A 351 8.46 29.40 -13.59
CA GLY A 351 9.78 29.70 -13.01
C GLY A 351 10.03 29.02 -11.67
N GLU A 352 9.14 28.14 -11.19
CA GLU A 352 9.25 27.37 -9.97
C GLU A 352 9.37 25.87 -10.27
N ILE A 353 9.99 25.11 -9.36
CA ILE A 353 10.12 23.65 -9.47
C ILE A 353 8.87 22.97 -8.92
N VAL A 354 8.25 22.15 -9.75
CA VAL A 354 7.11 21.30 -9.42
C VAL A 354 7.50 19.83 -9.60
N MET A 355 7.09 18.98 -8.67
CA MET A 355 7.40 17.57 -8.67
C MET A 355 6.13 16.74 -8.44
N PRO A 356 6.13 15.43 -8.80
CA PRO A 356 5.04 14.55 -8.46
C PRO A 356 4.78 14.55 -6.95
N PHE A 357 3.54 14.83 -6.55
CA PHE A 357 3.16 15.03 -5.15
C PHE A 357 3.57 13.86 -4.24
N TYR A 358 3.33 12.61 -4.66
CA TYR A 358 3.63 11.44 -3.84
C TYR A 358 5.14 11.16 -3.71
N THR A 359 5.94 11.58 -4.69
CA THR A 359 7.41 11.53 -4.59
C THR A 359 7.91 12.55 -3.56
N VAL A 360 7.35 13.77 -3.58
CA VAL A 360 7.65 14.82 -2.59
C VAL A 360 7.24 14.38 -1.18
N ASN A 361 6.03 13.83 -1.04
CA ASN A 361 5.53 13.31 0.24
C ASN A 361 6.46 12.22 0.82
N GLN A 362 6.85 11.22 0.01
CA GLN A 362 7.72 10.15 0.48
C GLN A 362 9.12 10.63 0.88
N LEU A 363 9.70 11.52 0.08
CA LEU A 363 11.05 12.05 0.34
C LEU A 363 11.11 12.92 1.59
N PHE A 364 10.10 13.74 1.84
CA PHE A 364 10.19 14.81 2.85
C PHE A 364 9.32 14.61 4.09
N ALA A 365 8.41 13.65 4.09
CA ALA A 365 7.55 13.38 5.24
C ALA A 365 7.39 11.87 5.51
N GLY A 366 7.18 11.05 4.49
CA GLY A 366 6.83 9.63 4.63
C GLY A 366 7.86 8.77 5.36
N SER A 367 9.15 9.12 5.31
CA SER A 367 10.21 8.43 6.06
C SER A 367 10.05 8.53 7.59
N SER A 368 9.32 9.54 8.07
CA SER A 368 9.02 9.77 9.49
C SER A 368 7.62 9.32 9.88
N TYR A 369 7.03 8.41 9.12
CA TYR A 369 5.68 7.87 9.33
C TYR A 369 4.56 8.90 9.14
N TYR A 370 4.86 10.17 8.88
CA TYR A 370 3.89 11.19 8.55
C TYR A 370 3.64 11.23 7.05
N ASN A 371 2.39 11.16 6.61
CA ASN A 371 2.03 11.20 5.21
C ASN A 371 0.92 12.22 4.96
N VAL A 372 1.00 12.93 3.84
CA VAL A 372 -0.08 13.76 3.35
C VAL A 372 -0.88 12.96 2.32
N TYR A 373 -2.03 12.44 2.75
CA TYR A 373 -2.93 11.61 1.94
C TYR A 373 -3.86 12.50 1.09
N TYR A 374 -3.88 12.29 -0.22
CA TYR A 374 -4.76 13.00 -1.14
C TYR A 374 -5.83 12.06 -1.70
N ASN A 375 -7.13 12.39 -1.53
CA ASN A 375 -8.25 11.56 -1.98
C ASN A 375 -9.02 12.13 -3.19
N SER A 376 -8.42 13.03 -3.98
CA SER A 376 -9.06 13.80 -5.05
C SER A 376 -9.87 15.01 -4.59
N ASN A 377 -10.39 15.03 -3.37
CA ASN A 377 -11.23 16.12 -2.84
C ASN A 377 -10.49 16.96 -1.79
N LYS A 378 -9.70 16.31 -0.94
CA LYS A 378 -9.06 16.88 0.24
C LYS A 378 -7.70 16.22 0.51
N LEU A 379 -6.87 16.88 1.26
CA LEU A 379 -5.61 16.37 1.79
C LEU A 379 -5.76 16.11 3.30
N TYR A 380 -5.17 15.01 3.77
CA TYR A 380 -5.17 14.61 5.18
C TYR A 380 -3.73 14.35 5.64
N GLY A 381 -3.32 14.98 6.74
CA GLY A 381 -2.09 14.61 7.44
C GLY A 381 -2.36 13.39 8.32
N ILE A 382 -1.71 12.28 8.06
CA ILE A 382 -1.90 11.01 8.80
C ILE A 382 -0.56 10.51 9.34
N TYR A 383 -0.57 9.85 10.49
CA TYR A 383 0.60 9.19 11.08
C TYR A 383 0.44 7.66 11.05
N GLY A 384 1.45 6.96 10.52
CA GLY A 384 1.43 5.51 10.44
C GLY A 384 0.27 4.96 9.58
N THR A 385 -0.45 4.00 10.12
CA THR A 385 -1.64 3.37 9.50
C THR A 385 -2.85 3.63 10.40
N PRO A 386 -3.82 4.46 9.96
CA PRO A 386 -5.05 4.69 10.72
C PRO A 386 -5.85 3.41 10.95
N GLU A 387 -6.60 3.34 12.06
CA GLU A 387 -7.44 2.18 12.39
C GLU A 387 -8.58 1.98 11.39
N ASP A 388 -8.83 0.74 10.97
CA ASP A 388 -9.73 0.33 9.88
C ASP A 388 -11.16 0.89 9.96
N ASP A 389 -11.71 1.10 11.15
CA ASP A 389 -13.10 1.53 11.40
C ASP A 389 -13.19 2.92 12.05
N SER A 390 -12.06 3.61 12.18
CA SER A 390 -12.05 4.99 12.68
C SER A 390 -12.79 5.94 11.72
N THR A 391 -13.33 7.03 12.26
CA THR A 391 -13.98 8.06 11.44
C THR A 391 -13.00 8.66 10.44
N GLU A 392 -11.77 8.91 10.88
CA GLU A 392 -10.66 9.45 10.10
C GLU A 392 -10.33 8.56 8.91
N TYR A 393 -10.23 7.25 9.11
CA TYR A 393 -10.00 6.27 8.05
C TYR A 393 -11.10 6.28 6.99
N ILE A 394 -12.38 6.28 7.42
CA ILE A 394 -13.51 6.33 6.50
C ILE A 394 -13.56 7.67 5.75
N ASP A 395 -13.30 8.79 6.43
CA ASP A 395 -13.36 10.13 5.82
C ASP A 395 -12.23 10.32 4.81
N MET A 396 -10.99 9.91 5.11
CA MET A 396 -9.88 10.02 4.15
C MET A 396 -10.11 9.16 2.89
N LYS A 397 -10.80 8.03 2.98
CA LYS A 397 -11.13 7.16 1.85
C LYS A 397 -12.40 7.60 1.11
N THR A 398 -13.23 8.46 1.70
CA THR A 398 -14.47 8.93 1.06
C THR A 398 -14.16 9.97 -0.01
N SER A 399 -14.51 9.66 -1.25
CA SER A 399 -14.15 10.46 -2.42
C SER A 399 -15.21 10.35 -3.52
N ASP A 400 -15.28 11.38 -4.38
CA ASP A 400 -16.05 11.32 -5.64
C ASP A 400 -15.53 10.21 -6.59
N MET A 401 -14.39 9.64 -6.30
CA MET A 401 -13.77 8.57 -7.09
C MET A 401 -14.15 7.16 -6.64
N ASN A 402 -14.83 7.01 -5.51
CA ASN A 402 -15.26 5.68 -5.04
C ASN A 402 -16.05 4.93 -6.10
N GLY A 403 -15.67 3.69 -6.36
CA GLY A 403 -16.30 2.79 -7.34
C GLY A 403 -16.03 3.12 -8.81
N LYS A 404 -15.06 3.99 -9.10
CA LYS A 404 -14.63 4.30 -10.47
C LYS A 404 -13.35 3.55 -10.85
N ASP A 405 -13.15 3.38 -12.16
CA ASP A 405 -11.90 2.90 -12.73
C ASP A 405 -10.80 3.95 -12.57
N PHE A 406 -9.56 3.54 -12.40
CA PHE A 406 -8.39 4.43 -12.42
C PHE A 406 -8.27 5.17 -13.76
N PRO A 407 -8.00 6.48 -13.78
CA PRO A 407 -7.56 7.20 -14.96
C PRO A 407 -6.26 6.61 -15.55
N ASN A 408 -6.07 6.74 -16.86
CA ASN A 408 -4.91 6.15 -17.55
C ASN A 408 -3.56 6.66 -17.05
N ASP A 409 -3.44 7.97 -16.85
CA ASP A 409 -2.25 8.63 -16.31
C ASP A 409 -1.95 8.15 -14.88
N LEU A 410 -2.97 8.02 -14.04
CA LEU A 410 -2.82 7.51 -12.68
C LEU A 410 -2.33 6.06 -12.64
N VAL A 411 -2.83 5.19 -13.52
CA VAL A 411 -2.37 3.78 -13.59
C VAL A 411 -0.88 3.70 -13.82
N ILE A 412 -0.37 4.46 -14.80
CA ILE A 412 1.05 4.48 -15.15
C ILE A 412 1.86 5.10 -14.01
N HIS A 413 1.39 6.23 -13.49
CA HIS A 413 2.07 6.95 -12.42
C HIS A 413 2.14 6.11 -11.13
N ASN A 414 1.06 5.42 -10.78
CA ASN A 414 0.99 4.52 -9.62
C ASN A 414 2.04 3.40 -9.71
N PHE A 415 2.21 2.81 -10.91
CA PHE A 415 3.22 1.80 -11.17
C PHE A 415 4.65 2.36 -11.06
N ASN A 416 4.90 3.55 -11.59
CA ASN A 416 6.22 4.19 -11.55
C ASN A 416 6.60 4.60 -10.12
N VAL A 417 5.66 5.17 -9.36
CA VAL A 417 5.89 5.52 -7.94
C VAL A 417 6.11 4.28 -7.08
N LEU A 418 5.40 3.18 -7.35
CA LEU A 418 5.67 1.90 -6.69
C LEU A 418 7.10 1.42 -6.96
N ALA A 419 7.55 1.44 -8.22
CA ALA A 419 8.91 1.05 -8.58
C ALA A 419 9.97 1.98 -7.94
N PHE A 420 9.74 3.29 -7.94
CA PHE A 420 10.60 4.29 -7.31
C PHE A 420 10.74 4.02 -5.80
N ASN A 421 9.64 3.81 -5.10
CA ASN A 421 9.66 3.56 -3.65
C ASN A 421 10.38 2.25 -3.31
N LEU A 422 10.10 1.18 -4.03
CA LEU A 422 10.80 -0.09 -3.83
C LEU A 422 12.31 0.01 -4.12
N GLU A 423 12.70 0.76 -5.15
CA GLU A 423 14.11 0.90 -5.53
C GLU A 423 14.94 1.69 -4.51
N TYR A 424 14.38 2.79 -3.97
CA TYR A 424 15.14 3.71 -3.13
C TYR A 424 14.90 3.53 -1.62
N PHE A 425 13.76 2.99 -1.21
CA PHE A 425 13.40 2.91 0.21
C PHE A 425 13.31 1.48 0.75
N TYR A 426 13.39 0.45 -0.09
CA TYR A 426 13.43 -0.95 0.35
C TYR A 426 14.88 -1.37 0.66
N GLY A 427 15.19 -1.50 1.95
CA GLY A 427 16.57 -1.68 2.43
C GLY A 427 17.20 -3.05 2.17
N LEU A 428 16.40 -4.08 1.90
CA LEU A 428 16.90 -5.47 1.78
C LEU A 428 17.14 -5.91 0.33
N LYS A 429 17.16 -4.97 -0.61
CA LYS A 429 17.30 -5.25 -2.04
C LYS A 429 18.53 -6.12 -2.36
N GLU A 430 19.72 -5.74 -1.86
CA GLU A 430 20.96 -6.48 -2.08
C GLU A 430 20.95 -7.86 -1.41
N LEU A 431 20.40 -7.93 -0.17
CA LEU A 431 20.31 -9.18 0.58
C LEU A 431 19.42 -10.23 -0.10
N LEU A 432 18.34 -9.78 -0.77
CA LEU A 432 17.40 -10.63 -1.50
C LEU A 432 17.83 -10.86 -2.97
N ASP A 433 19.00 -10.36 -3.39
CA ASP A 433 19.54 -10.48 -4.76
C ASP A 433 18.57 -9.94 -5.82
N ILE A 434 17.89 -8.84 -5.52
CA ILE A 434 16.96 -8.16 -6.43
C ILE A 434 17.75 -7.15 -7.27
N GLU A 435 17.97 -7.45 -8.54
CA GLU A 435 18.70 -6.54 -9.46
C GLU A 435 17.84 -5.31 -9.82
N SER A 436 16.53 -5.51 -10.03
CA SER A 436 15.59 -4.45 -10.36
C SER A 436 14.17 -4.82 -9.95
N PHE A 437 13.48 -3.91 -9.28
CA PHE A 437 12.07 -4.11 -8.94
C PHE A 437 11.15 -4.12 -10.16
N TYR A 438 11.49 -3.45 -11.25
CA TYR A 438 10.76 -3.58 -12.50
C TYR A 438 10.70 -5.04 -13.00
N GLU A 439 11.82 -5.78 -12.92
CA GLU A 439 11.84 -7.19 -13.32
C GLU A 439 10.93 -8.05 -12.45
N LEU A 440 10.87 -7.75 -11.14
CA LEU A 440 9.97 -8.42 -10.21
C LEU A 440 8.49 -8.06 -10.47
N MET A 441 8.21 -6.84 -10.91
CA MET A 441 6.86 -6.32 -11.19
C MET A 441 6.31 -6.76 -12.55
N TYR A 442 7.16 -6.91 -13.59
CA TYR A 442 6.71 -7.23 -14.95
C TYR A 442 5.86 -8.50 -15.08
N PRO A 443 6.11 -9.61 -14.38
CA PRO A 443 5.23 -10.77 -14.42
C PRO A 443 3.79 -10.48 -13.96
N LEU A 444 3.61 -9.46 -13.11
CA LEU A 444 2.33 -8.98 -12.62
C LEU A 444 1.82 -7.76 -13.40
N GLY A 445 2.58 -7.26 -14.38
CA GLY A 445 2.38 -5.99 -15.06
C GLY A 445 0.98 -5.79 -15.61
N SER A 446 0.38 -6.81 -16.24
CA SER A 446 -0.99 -6.71 -16.77
C SER A 446 -2.07 -6.45 -15.69
N ARG A 447 -1.81 -6.82 -14.44
CA ARG A 447 -2.71 -6.60 -13.31
C ARG A 447 -2.34 -5.35 -12.51
N LEU A 448 -1.04 -5.07 -12.32
CA LEU A 448 -0.56 -3.84 -11.70
C LEU A 448 -0.90 -2.58 -12.53
N LEU A 449 -1.18 -2.77 -13.83
CA LEU A 449 -1.64 -1.73 -14.73
C LEU A 449 -3.13 -1.83 -15.03
N SER A 450 -3.87 -2.55 -14.22
CA SER A 450 -5.33 -2.59 -14.33
C SER A 450 -5.93 -1.23 -13.98
N LYS A 451 -6.98 -0.84 -14.72
CA LYS A 451 -7.83 0.29 -14.35
C LYS A 451 -8.79 -0.07 -13.22
N ASP A 452 -9.04 -1.37 -13.00
CA ASP A 452 -9.89 -1.85 -11.92
C ASP A 452 -9.09 -1.88 -10.61
N PRO A 453 -9.46 -1.06 -9.59
CA PRO A 453 -8.75 -0.96 -8.33
C PRO A 453 -8.58 -2.31 -7.62
N ALA A 454 -9.62 -3.13 -7.59
CA ALA A 454 -9.56 -4.44 -6.92
C ALA A 454 -8.57 -5.39 -7.59
N THR A 455 -8.45 -5.35 -8.93
CA THR A 455 -7.45 -6.14 -9.67
C THR A 455 -6.02 -5.65 -9.38
N PHE A 456 -5.82 -4.34 -9.27
CA PHE A 456 -4.54 -3.75 -8.88
C PHE A 456 -4.15 -4.18 -7.46
N ASP A 457 -5.04 -4.04 -6.48
CA ASP A 457 -4.79 -4.39 -5.08
C ASP A 457 -4.45 -5.88 -4.91
N LEU A 458 -5.14 -6.77 -5.64
CA LEU A 458 -4.80 -8.20 -5.68
C LEU A 458 -3.39 -8.46 -6.23
N ALA A 459 -2.97 -7.72 -7.24
CA ALA A 459 -1.64 -7.84 -7.83
C ALA A 459 -0.55 -7.27 -6.92
N LEU A 460 -0.82 -6.13 -6.28
CA LEU A 460 0.07 -5.53 -5.28
C LEU A 460 0.28 -6.49 -4.11
N ARG A 461 -0.80 -7.04 -3.53
CA ARG A 461 -0.68 -8.06 -2.48
C ARG A 461 0.19 -9.25 -2.92
N GLU A 462 0.02 -9.75 -4.15
CA GLU A 462 0.85 -10.86 -4.67
C GLU A 462 2.31 -10.45 -4.82
N LEU A 463 2.59 -9.22 -5.26
CA LEU A 463 3.95 -8.70 -5.31
C LEU A 463 4.59 -8.66 -3.93
N LEU A 464 3.91 -8.06 -2.96
CA LEU A 464 4.40 -7.86 -1.61
C LEU A 464 4.59 -9.19 -0.86
N LEU A 465 3.52 -9.96 -0.72
CA LEU A 465 3.50 -11.13 0.16
C LEU A 465 4.13 -12.38 -0.46
N LYS A 466 4.21 -12.48 -1.79
CA LYS A 466 4.67 -13.70 -2.44
C LYS A 466 5.92 -13.53 -3.27
N SER A 467 6.08 -12.40 -3.98
CA SER A 467 7.24 -12.18 -4.85
C SER A 467 8.41 -11.59 -4.07
N ILE A 468 8.18 -10.63 -3.18
CA ILE A 468 9.18 -10.10 -2.25
C ILE A 468 9.40 -11.11 -1.11
N ASP A 469 8.33 -11.68 -0.55
CA ASP A 469 8.36 -12.76 0.45
C ASP A 469 9.24 -12.44 1.68
N GLU A 470 8.99 -11.29 2.28
CA GLU A 470 9.73 -10.79 3.44
C GLU A 470 8.72 -10.43 4.55
N PRO A 471 8.90 -10.90 5.82
CA PRO A 471 7.89 -10.80 6.85
C PRO A 471 7.47 -9.39 7.29
N HIS A 472 8.31 -8.35 7.14
CA HIS A 472 7.94 -6.96 7.39
C HIS A 472 7.10 -6.35 6.26
N THR A 473 7.11 -6.95 5.06
CA THR A 473 6.38 -6.42 3.91
C THR A 473 4.92 -6.84 3.98
N SER A 474 4.01 -5.88 4.10
CA SER A 474 2.57 -6.11 4.28
C SER A 474 1.73 -5.15 3.44
N TYR A 475 0.54 -5.60 3.04
CA TYR A 475 -0.49 -4.76 2.45
C TYR A 475 -1.35 -4.18 3.58
N ASN A 476 -1.49 -2.85 3.64
CA ASN A 476 -2.21 -2.18 4.72
C ASN A 476 -3.69 -1.99 4.37
N TYR A 477 -4.00 -1.13 3.39
CA TYR A 477 -5.39 -0.82 3.01
C TYR A 477 -5.52 -0.37 1.54
N PRO A 478 -6.72 -0.56 0.93
CA PRO A 478 -7.01 -0.10 -0.43
C PRO A 478 -7.22 1.42 -0.48
N GLY A 479 -7.01 2.00 -1.66
CA GLY A 479 -7.12 3.43 -1.88
C GLY A 479 -8.55 3.95 -1.99
N TYR A 480 -8.68 5.26 -2.24
CA TYR A 480 -9.95 6.01 -2.32
C TYR A 480 -10.75 5.80 -3.61
N PHE A 481 -10.34 4.89 -4.48
CA PHE A 481 -11.18 4.42 -5.59
C PHE A 481 -12.06 3.23 -5.20
N ASN A 482 -11.72 2.52 -4.15
CA ASN A 482 -12.51 1.44 -3.58
C ASN A 482 -13.69 1.99 -2.76
N ASP A 483 -14.58 1.13 -2.31
CA ASP A 483 -15.57 1.51 -1.29
C ASP A 483 -14.81 1.89 0.00
N PRO A 484 -15.17 2.99 0.71
CA PRO A 484 -14.48 3.40 1.93
C PRO A 484 -14.40 2.31 3.01
N THR A 485 -15.37 1.41 3.04
CA THR A 485 -15.44 0.28 3.98
C THR A 485 -14.84 -1.02 3.44
N ASP A 486 -14.24 -0.99 2.22
CA ASP A 486 -13.59 -2.18 1.64
C ASP A 486 -12.29 -2.48 2.42
N PRO A 487 -12.16 -3.65 3.06
CA PRO A 487 -10.94 -4.02 3.77
C PRO A 487 -9.78 -4.38 2.82
N GLY A 488 -10.02 -4.38 1.51
CA GLY A 488 -9.04 -4.80 0.51
C GLY A 488 -8.92 -6.32 0.34
N PRO A 489 -7.89 -6.78 -0.39
CA PRO A 489 -7.67 -8.19 -0.64
C PRO A 489 -7.34 -8.95 0.65
N PRO A 490 -7.95 -10.12 0.89
CA PRO A 490 -7.69 -10.87 2.12
C PRO A 490 -6.23 -11.31 2.23
N THR A 491 -5.66 -11.18 3.42
CA THR A 491 -4.28 -11.59 3.76
C THR A 491 -4.22 -12.79 4.71
N ASN A 492 -5.36 -13.26 5.21
CA ASN A 492 -5.48 -14.29 6.24
C ASN A 492 -5.32 -15.75 5.75
N ASN A 493 -4.72 -15.98 4.59
CA ASN A 493 -4.48 -17.32 4.05
C ASN A 493 -3.02 -17.49 3.65
N LEU A 494 -2.33 -18.47 4.23
CA LEU A 494 -0.91 -18.75 3.97
C LEU A 494 -0.57 -19.01 2.50
N SER A 495 -1.53 -19.44 1.68
CA SER A 495 -1.30 -19.62 0.24
C SER A 495 -1.01 -18.33 -0.52
N TYR A 496 -1.26 -17.17 0.08
CA TYR A 496 -0.96 -15.86 -0.48
C TYR A 496 0.49 -15.43 -0.27
N TYR A 497 1.19 -16.09 0.65
CA TYR A 497 2.57 -15.79 1.03
C TYR A 497 3.58 -16.69 0.30
N GLY A 498 4.82 -16.24 0.23
CA GLY A 498 5.91 -17.01 -0.31
C GLY A 498 6.46 -18.06 0.68
N ALA A 499 7.50 -18.76 0.25
CA ALA A 499 8.03 -19.90 1.01
C ALA A 499 8.75 -19.49 2.29
N ARG A 500 9.38 -18.28 2.32
CA ARG A 500 10.08 -17.75 3.50
C ARG A 500 9.08 -17.47 4.63
N PHE A 501 8.04 -16.69 4.34
CA PHE A 501 7.00 -16.38 5.31
C PHE A 501 6.26 -17.64 5.79
N GLN A 502 5.90 -18.57 4.88
CA GLN A 502 5.23 -19.82 5.26
C GLN A 502 6.09 -20.66 6.23
N ARG A 503 7.40 -20.74 6.00
CA ARG A 503 8.31 -21.43 6.92
C ARG A 503 8.36 -20.74 8.27
N TRP A 504 8.57 -19.42 8.30
CA TRP A 504 8.57 -18.63 9.51
C TRP A 504 7.28 -18.80 10.32
N TYR A 505 6.12 -18.86 9.63
CA TYR A 505 4.83 -19.10 10.27
C TYR A 505 4.74 -20.50 10.91
N TYR A 506 5.17 -21.56 10.24
CA TYR A 506 5.09 -22.92 10.78
C TYR A 506 6.11 -23.13 11.90
N ASP A 507 7.38 -22.79 11.69
CA ASP A 507 8.46 -22.99 12.66
C ASP A 507 8.27 -22.07 13.91
N GLY A 508 7.60 -20.93 13.73
CA GLY A 508 7.30 -19.99 14.83
C GLY A 508 5.90 -20.24 15.43
N PHE A 509 4.87 -19.69 14.78
CA PHE A 509 3.52 -19.64 15.37
C PHE A 509 2.93 -21.01 15.68
N ILE A 510 3.17 -22.05 14.88
CA ILE A 510 2.60 -23.36 15.12
C ILE A 510 3.46 -24.14 16.13
N ASP A 511 4.75 -24.29 15.86
CA ASP A 511 5.61 -25.14 16.71
C ASP A 511 5.79 -24.57 18.11
N VAL A 512 5.89 -23.23 18.27
CA VAL A 512 6.00 -22.58 19.59
C VAL A 512 4.67 -22.64 20.34
N ASP A 513 3.51 -22.40 19.69
CA ASP A 513 2.19 -22.50 20.33
C ASP A 513 1.96 -23.93 20.87
N ASP A 514 2.37 -24.97 20.12
CA ASP A 514 2.30 -26.36 20.55
C ASP A 514 3.14 -26.60 21.83
N GLN A 515 4.33 -25.98 21.97
CA GLN A 515 5.14 -26.12 23.18
C GLN A 515 4.54 -25.36 24.37
N ILE A 516 3.93 -24.20 24.15
CA ILE A 516 3.17 -23.47 25.18
C ILE A 516 2.02 -24.34 25.69
N GLY A 517 1.23 -24.92 24.75
CA GLY A 517 0.16 -25.85 25.09
C GLY A 517 0.63 -27.07 25.89
N ALA A 518 1.79 -27.64 25.51
CA ALA A 518 2.39 -28.75 26.22
C ALA A 518 2.81 -28.40 27.66
N LYS A 519 3.28 -27.14 27.90
CA LYS A 519 3.75 -26.69 29.24
C LYS A 519 2.61 -26.26 30.15
N TRP A 520 1.68 -25.41 29.67
CA TRP A 520 0.66 -24.75 30.46
C TRP A 520 -0.77 -25.27 30.25
N GLY A 521 -0.94 -26.21 29.34
CA GLY A 521 -2.25 -26.78 28.96
C GLY A 521 -2.77 -26.22 27.64
N GLU A 522 -3.82 -26.88 27.13
CA GLU A 522 -4.48 -26.48 25.86
C GLU A 522 -5.59 -25.49 26.16
N ALA A 523 -5.57 -24.34 25.49
CA ALA A 523 -6.65 -23.37 25.59
C ALA A 523 -7.95 -23.90 24.98
N SER A 524 -9.08 -23.57 25.58
CA SER A 524 -10.40 -23.90 25.04
C SER A 524 -10.74 -22.96 23.88
N GLY A 525 -10.30 -23.26 22.66
CA GLY A 525 -10.60 -22.46 21.48
C GLY A 525 -10.12 -23.14 20.20
N SER A 526 -10.54 -22.59 19.07
CA SER A 526 -10.10 -23.04 17.73
C SER A 526 -9.14 -22.03 17.06
N SER A 527 -8.65 -21.07 17.82
CA SER A 527 -7.66 -20.10 17.32
C SER A 527 -6.30 -20.79 17.19
N TRP A 528 -5.56 -20.49 16.14
CA TRP A 528 -4.22 -21.00 15.87
C TRP A 528 -3.15 -20.52 16.86
N ASN A 529 -3.45 -19.51 17.65
CA ASN A 529 -2.59 -18.95 18.71
C ASN A 529 -3.25 -19.00 20.09
N ALA A 530 -4.15 -19.94 20.32
CA ALA A 530 -4.95 -19.98 21.54
C ALA A 530 -4.11 -20.21 22.82
N ASN A 531 -2.96 -20.87 22.70
CA ASN A 531 -2.13 -21.22 23.86
C ASN A 531 -1.21 -20.06 24.30
N SER A 532 -0.87 -19.11 23.45
CA SER A 532 0.08 -18.04 23.76
C SER A 532 -0.30 -17.23 25.02
N GLY A 533 -1.60 -16.96 25.22
CA GLY A 533 -2.14 -16.29 26.40
C GLY A 533 -2.16 -17.12 27.70
N LEU A 534 -1.71 -18.38 27.67
CA LEU A 534 -1.63 -19.22 28.87
C LEU A 534 -0.32 -19.04 29.64
N ARG A 535 0.67 -18.36 29.05
CA ARG A 535 1.95 -18.10 29.72
C ARG A 535 1.73 -17.09 30.86
N PRO A 536 2.28 -17.36 32.05
CA PRO A 536 2.23 -16.39 33.15
C PRO A 536 3.19 -15.22 32.88
N ASP A 537 2.98 -14.07 33.54
CA ASP A 537 3.89 -12.93 33.49
C ASP A 537 5.33 -13.31 33.84
N PHE A 538 5.46 -14.18 34.84
CA PHE A 538 6.75 -14.79 35.25
C PHE A 538 6.57 -16.16 35.88
N TRP A 539 7.65 -16.95 35.88
CA TRP A 539 7.69 -18.26 36.55
C TRP A 539 9.11 -18.64 36.97
N PHE A 540 9.24 -19.35 38.10
CA PHE A 540 10.55 -19.74 38.62
C PHE A 540 11.02 -21.06 38.02
N LEU A 541 12.33 -21.15 37.72
CA LEU A 541 12.97 -22.33 37.16
C LEU A 541 13.33 -23.36 38.21
N ASP A 542 13.36 -23.00 39.53
CA ASP A 542 13.75 -23.85 40.61
C ASP A 542 12.96 -23.59 41.91
N GLU A 543 12.94 -24.57 42.81
CA GLU A 543 12.22 -24.46 44.08
C GLU A 543 12.82 -23.38 45.01
N SER A 544 14.09 -22.97 44.80
CA SER A 544 14.74 -21.92 45.61
C SER A 544 14.31 -20.51 45.21
N LYS A 545 13.60 -20.39 44.07
CA LYS A 545 13.15 -19.14 43.47
C LYS A 545 14.30 -18.18 43.10
N LYS A 546 15.52 -18.67 42.93
CA LYS A 546 16.66 -17.82 42.59
C LYS A 546 16.76 -17.52 41.09
N SER A 547 16.08 -18.27 40.25
CA SER A 547 16.09 -18.14 38.80
C SER A 547 14.66 -17.97 38.30
N VAL A 548 14.40 -16.86 37.63
CA VAL A 548 13.07 -16.48 37.10
C VAL A 548 13.10 -16.32 35.59
N VAL A 549 12.02 -16.69 34.93
CA VAL A 549 11.72 -16.33 33.55
C VAL A 549 10.62 -15.29 33.56
N ILE A 550 10.80 -14.20 32.86
CA ILE A 550 9.82 -13.13 32.66
C ILE A 550 9.33 -13.18 31.21
N THR A 551 8.02 -13.29 31.03
CA THR A 551 7.39 -13.30 29.71
C THR A 551 7.29 -11.86 29.16
N LEU A 552 7.80 -11.62 27.94
CA LEU A 552 7.69 -10.34 27.26
C LEU A 552 7.15 -10.56 25.83
N ASN A 553 5.87 -10.22 25.61
CA ASN A 553 5.17 -10.54 24.35
C ASN A 553 5.41 -9.55 23.21
N GLY A 554 5.90 -8.35 23.51
CA GLY A 554 6.15 -7.28 22.55
C GLY A 554 6.95 -6.15 23.18
N PHE A 555 7.37 -5.20 22.35
CA PHE A 555 7.97 -3.94 22.80
C PHE A 555 6.97 -2.81 22.54
N SER A 556 6.11 -2.58 23.54
CA SER A 556 5.07 -1.56 23.51
C SER A 556 5.56 -0.27 24.18
N THR A 557 5.12 0.87 23.68
CA THR A 557 5.39 2.17 24.26
C THR A 557 4.12 3.01 24.25
N ALA A 558 3.84 3.67 25.37
CA ALA A 558 2.79 4.65 25.51
C ALA A 558 3.41 6.05 25.66
N ASP A 559 2.63 7.09 25.42
CA ASP A 559 3.00 8.47 25.68
C ASP A 559 2.88 8.74 27.19
N ILE A 560 4.02 8.70 27.89
CA ILE A 560 4.08 8.75 29.36
C ILE A 560 5.05 9.82 29.83
N GLU A 561 4.57 10.65 30.77
CA GLU A 561 5.42 11.45 31.66
C GLU A 561 5.57 10.76 33.03
N GLU A 562 6.68 10.98 33.71
CA GLU A 562 6.96 10.35 35.01
C GLU A 562 7.41 11.37 36.06
N SER A 563 7.01 11.16 37.32
CA SER A 563 7.50 11.96 38.45
C SER A 563 7.57 11.15 39.75
N GLU A 564 8.45 11.56 40.64
CA GLU A 564 8.56 10.96 42.01
C GLU A 564 7.39 11.35 42.91
N ASN A 565 6.69 12.44 42.60
CA ASN A 565 5.54 12.92 43.38
C ASN A 565 4.44 13.36 42.42
N PHE A 566 3.19 13.36 42.92
CA PHE A 566 2.07 13.85 42.12
C PHE A 566 2.29 15.30 41.68
N ASP A 567 2.33 15.53 40.37
CA ASP A 567 2.61 16.83 39.75
C ASP A 567 1.40 17.33 38.96
N HIS A 568 0.78 18.40 39.43
CA HIS A 568 -0.36 19.03 38.78
C HIS A 568 0.00 19.71 37.45
N SER A 569 1.27 20.09 37.25
CA SER A 569 1.67 20.75 35.99
C SER A 569 1.62 19.78 34.82
N ILE A 570 2.06 18.53 35.00
CA ILE A 570 1.94 17.48 33.97
C ILE A 570 0.48 17.27 33.58
N VAL A 571 -0.42 17.12 34.58
CA VAL A 571 -1.87 16.98 34.31
C VAL A 571 -2.42 18.17 33.51
N SER A 572 -2.00 19.39 33.91
CA SER A 572 -2.46 20.61 33.25
C SER A 572 -1.92 20.74 31.83
N ASP A 573 -0.68 20.34 31.60
CA ASP A 573 -0.03 20.40 30.28
C ASP A 573 -0.66 19.41 29.30
N ILE A 574 -0.91 18.16 29.74
CA ILE A 574 -1.60 17.14 28.93
C ILE A 574 -3.04 17.58 28.61
N LEU A 575 -3.79 18.07 29.61
CA LEU A 575 -5.16 18.54 29.41
C LEU A 575 -5.24 19.95 28.78
N LYS A 576 -4.08 20.61 28.53
CA LYS A 576 -3.99 21.99 27.99
C LYS A 576 -4.80 23.02 28.79
N ILE A 577 -4.76 22.90 30.13
CA ILE A 577 -5.45 23.78 31.07
C ILE A 577 -4.45 24.81 31.64
N THR A 578 -4.82 26.08 31.68
CA THR A 578 -3.96 27.13 32.22
C THR A 578 -4.48 27.67 33.54
N GLY A 579 -3.61 27.72 34.56
CA GLY A 579 -3.79 28.62 35.73
C GLY A 579 -4.52 28.08 36.95
N THR A 580 -4.97 26.79 36.98
CA THR A 580 -5.67 26.21 38.17
C THR A 580 -5.45 24.70 38.20
N ASN A 581 -5.29 24.16 39.44
CA ASN A 581 -5.27 22.72 39.62
C ASN A 581 -6.70 22.15 39.47
N LEU A 582 -6.83 21.15 38.60
CA LEU A 582 -8.10 20.45 38.41
C LEU A 582 -8.38 19.40 39.49
N LEU A 583 -7.35 18.84 40.08
CA LEU A 583 -7.43 17.75 41.07
C LEU A 583 -6.95 18.21 42.44
N PRO A 584 -7.45 17.62 43.57
CA PRO A 584 -6.82 17.74 44.86
C PRO A 584 -5.48 16.97 44.91
N ASP A 585 -4.63 17.33 45.89
CA ASP A 585 -3.41 16.57 46.17
C ASP A 585 -3.74 15.15 46.56
N VAL A 586 -2.89 14.20 46.11
CA VAL A 586 -3.02 12.80 46.60
C VAL A 586 -2.52 12.73 48.05
N PRO A 587 -3.24 12.04 49.01
CA PRO A 587 -2.87 12.00 50.40
C PRO A 587 -1.45 11.46 50.63
N THR A 588 -0.57 12.26 51.23
CA THR A 588 0.85 11.91 51.46
C THR A 588 1.08 10.92 52.60
N SER A 589 0.06 10.57 53.39
CA SER A 589 0.18 9.72 54.57
C SER A 589 0.47 8.25 54.26
N SER A 590 0.58 7.87 53.01
CA SER A 590 0.79 6.50 52.54
C SER A 590 1.91 6.35 51.50
N PHE A 591 2.64 7.44 51.14
CA PHE A 591 3.78 7.33 50.25
C PHE A 591 4.89 6.51 50.89
N GLU A 592 5.24 5.37 50.31
CA GLU A 592 6.47 4.66 50.61
C GLU A 592 7.67 5.35 49.94
N GLU A 593 8.90 5.02 50.40
CA GLU A 593 10.16 5.67 49.97
C GLU A 593 10.47 5.52 48.45
N ASN A 594 9.63 4.83 47.66
CA ASN A 594 9.76 4.58 46.21
C ASN A 594 8.45 4.81 45.46
N SER A 595 7.63 5.77 45.85
CA SER A 595 6.43 6.12 45.07
C SER A 595 6.83 6.78 43.75
N LYS A 596 6.17 6.37 42.67
CA LYS A 596 6.34 6.89 41.31
C LYS A 596 4.96 7.07 40.72
N VAL A 597 4.79 8.12 39.92
CA VAL A 597 3.56 8.41 39.19
C VAL A 597 3.86 8.37 37.71
N PHE A 598 3.08 7.59 36.97
CA PHE A 598 3.10 7.51 35.51
C PHE A 598 1.86 8.24 34.97
N TYR A 599 2.04 9.21 34.09
CA TYR A 599 0.99 10.00 33.46
C TYR A 599 0.87 9.57 32.00
N TYR A 600 -0.14 8.82 31.67
CA TYR A 600 -0.45 8.38 30.30
C TYR A 600 -1.25 9.46 29.59
N ASN A 601 -0.73 9.99 28.50
CA ASN A 601 -1.45 10.91 27.63
C ASN A 601 -2.27 10.12 26.62
N GLU A 602 -3.58 10.06 26.84
CA GLU A 602 -4.57 9.39 25.98
C GLU A 602 -5.40 10.42 25.18
N SER A 603 -4.86 11.63 25.00
CA SER A 603 -5.54 12.68 24.28
C SER A 603 -5.49 12.43 22.77
N ASP A 604 -6.58 12.83 22.07
CA ASP A 604 -6.63 12.93 20.62
C ASP A 604 -7.02 14.35 20.17
N ASN A 605 -7.32 14.55 18.86
CA ASN A 605 -7.63 15.86 18.30
C ASN A 605 -8.87 16.52 18.94
N ASP A 606 -9.87 15.73 19.33
CA ASP A 606 -11.17 16.21 19.75
C ASP A 606 -11.39 16.16 21.27
N TYR A 607 -10.57 15.38 22.00
CA TYR A 607 -10.72 15.28 23.43
C TYR A 607 -9.37 15.15 24.16
N ARG A 608 -9.34 15.49 25.45
CA ARG A 608 -8.17 15.41 26.31
C ARG A 608 -8.39 14.42 27.44
N GLN A 609 -7.43 13.51 27.60
CA GLN A 609 -7.44 12.50 28.65
C GLN A 609 -6.04 12.26 29.20
N VAL A 610 -5.95 12.13 30.53
CA VAL A 610 -4.74 11.65 31.21
C VAL A 610 -5.11 10.55 32.20
N ASN A 611 -4.37 9.46 32.18
CA ASN A 611 -4.47 8.37 33.17
C ASN A 611 -3.21 8.33 34.01
N MET A 612 -3.36 8.50 35.32
CA MET A 612 -2.25 8.47 36.28
C MET A 612 -2.24 7.15 37.02
N LEU A 613 -1.14 6.38 36.91
CA LEU A 613 -0.88 5.21 37.72
C LEU A 613 0.08 5.57 38.86
N ILE A 614 -0.33 5.37 40.09
CA ILE A 614 0.43 5.77 41.28
C ILE A 614 0.77 4.52 42.09
N LYS A 615 2.08 4.25 42.29
CA LYS A 615 2.60 3.13 43.10
C LYS A 615 2.53 3.42 44.62
N GLY A 616 2.49 2.36 45.40
CA GLY A 616 2.74 2.42 46.84
C GLY A 616 1.54 2.73 47.72
N TYR A 617 0.30 2.68 47.16
CA TYR A 617 -0.89 2.87 47.99
C TYR A 617 -1.63 1.57 48.30
N GLY A 618 -2.28 1.50 49.46
CA GLY A 618 -3.25 0.46 49.75
C GLY A 618 -4.66 0.83 49.25
N GLU A 619 -5.55 -0.17 49.15
CA GLU A 619 -6.95 0.01 48.62
C GLU A 619 -7.74 1.12 49.33
N GLY A 620 -7.40 1.47 50.57
CA GLY A 620 -8.05 2.57 51.31
C GLY A 620 -7.98 3.93 50.61
N VAL A 621 -6.95 4.14 49.78
CA VAL A 621 -6.76 5.41 49.03
C VAL A 621 -7.98 5.78 48.16
N LEU A 622 -8.68 4.79 47.60
CA LEU A 622 -9.91 5.04 46.83
C LEU A 622 -10.93 5.88 47.59
N ASN A 623 -11.26 5.47 48.80
CA ASN A 623 -12.26 6.16 49.63
C ASN A 623 -11.74 7.50 50.13
N ASP A 624 -10.45 7.57 50.49
CA ASP A 624 -9.82 8.80 50.97
C ASP A 624 -9.79 9.85 49.86
N TYR A 625 -9.30 9.50 48.69
CA TYR A 625 -9.24 10.41 47.55
C TYR A 625 -10.63 10.77 46.99
N ALA A 626 -11.59 9.84 46.95
CA ALA A 626 -12.99 10.12 46.63
C ALA A 626 -13.59 11.19 47.55
N SER A 627 -13.24 11.16 48.85
CA SER A 627 -13.67 12.17 49.79
C SER A 627 -13.02 13.53 49.52
N GLU A 628 -11.75 13.54 49.12
CA GLU A 628 -11.04 14.79 48.73
C GLU A 628 -11.60 15.38 47.43
N LEU A 629 -11.97 14.56 46.44
CA LEU A 629 -12.66 15.03 45.23
C LEU A 629 -13.98 15.73 45.53
N ILE A 630 -14.79 15.14 46.44
CA ILE A 630 -16.06 15.78 46.88
C ILE A 630 -15.78 17.10 47.59
N ASN A 631 -14.78 17.14 48.50
CA ASN A 631 -14.37 18.37 49.20
C ASN A 631 -13.88 19.45 48.23
N PHE A 632 -13.18 19.03 47.14
CA PHE A 632 -12.69 19.91 46.10
C PHE A 632 -13.79 20.51 45.24
N GLY A 633 -14.93 19.82 45.10
CA GLY A 633 -16.10 20.33 44.34
C GLY A 633 -16.68 19.34 43.36
N TYR A 634 -16.11 18.16 43.22
CA TYR A 634 -16.65 17.12 42.34
C TYR A 634 -17.99 16.59 42.84
N THR A 635 -18.82 16.15 41.93
CA THR A 635 -20.09 15.48 42.22
C THR A 635 -19.95 13.99 41.95
N TYR A 636 -20.27 13.16 42.91
CA TYR A 636 -20.31 11.71 42.70
C TYR A 636 -21.44 11.36 41.72
N ILE A 637 -21.12 10.60 40.70
CA ILE A 637 -22.05 10.21 39.65
C ILE A 637 -22.40 8.73 39.75
N PHE A 638 -21.36 7.84 39.86
CA PHE A 638 -21.56 6.41 39.73
C PHE A 638 -20.42 5.64 40.42
N GLU A 639 -20.69 4.49 40.99
CA GLU A 639 -19.71 3.53 41.49
C GLU A 639 -20.03 2.15 40.90
N GLU A 640 -19.07 1.57 40.23
CA GLU A 640 -19.11 0.21 39.75
C GLU A 640 -18.15 -0.64 40.60
N THR A 641 -18.58 -1.84 40.99
CA THR A 641 -17.73 -2.82 41.62
C THR A 641 -17.55 -3.96 40.68
N ASN A 642 -16.38 -4.08 40.11
CA ASN A 642 -16.04 -5.20 39.23
C ASN A 642 -15.86 -6.51 40.00
N VAL A 643 -16.09 -7.66 39.35
CA VAL A 643 -16.01 -9.02 39.90
C VAL A 643 -14.62 -9.35 40.44
N ASP A 644 -13.55 -8.64 39.98
CA ASP A 644 -12.16 -8.80 40.40
C ASP A 644 -11.70 -7.87 41.50
N ALA A 645 -12.60 -7.35 42.34
CA ALA A 645 -12.36 -6.47 43.49
C ALA A 645 -11.82 -5.07 43.14
N LYS A 646 -11.80 -4.65 41.85
CA LYS A 646 -11.53 -3.27 41.45
C LYS A 646 -12.76 -2.40 41.70
N LYS A 647 -12.59 -1.24 42.36
CA LYS A 647 -13.65 -0.26 42.57
C LYS A 647 -13.36 0.95 41.67
N ASN A 648 -14.30 1.28 40.79
CA ASN A 648 -14.21 2.43 39.95
C ASN A 648 -15.26 3.47 40.42
N GLY A 649 -14.81 4.71 40.69
CA GLY A 649 -15.73 5.82 41.00
C GLY A 649 -15.62 6.90 39.93
N TYR A 650 -16.76 7.40 39.47
CA TYR A 650 -16.84 8.40 38.43
C TYR A 650 -17.42 9.71 38.96
N TYR A 651 -16.72 10.83 38.70
CA TYR A 651 -17.08 12.16 39.22
C TYR A 651 -17.04 13.18 38.09
N ALA A 652 -17.88 14.21 38.18
CA ALA A 652 -17.88 15.32 37.21
C ALA A 652 -17.67 16.64 37.92
N TYR A 653 -16.92 17.52 37.30
CA TYR A 653 -16.64 18.87 37.75
C TYR A 653 -16.65 19.83 36.55
N ASP A 654 -17.34 20.98 36.71
CA ASP A 654 -17.43 22.03 35.70
C ASP A 654 -16.34 23.08 35.98
N PHE A 655 -15.45 23.25 35.03
CA PHE A 655 -14.32 24.17 35.08
C PHE A 655 -14.26 25.00 33.81
N ASP A 656 -14.24 26.33 33.94
CA ASP A 656 -14.17 27.31 32.85
C ASP A 656 -15.16 27.10 31.67
N GLY A 657 -16.29 26.44 31.95
CA GLY A 657 -17.34 26.14 30.97
C GLY A 657 -17.23 24.78 30.32
N GLU A 658 -16.19 24.01 30.64
CA GLU A 658 -16.02 22.62 30.25
C GLU A 658 -16.25 21.68 31.46
N SER A 659 -16.73 20.50 31.20
CA SER A 659 -17.03 19.50 32.22
C SER A 659 -15.95 18.41 32.18
N TYR A 660 -15.29 18.19 33.30
CA TYR A 660 -14.28 17.15 33.45
C TYR A 660 -14.82 15.99 34.27
N MET A 661 -14.50 14.80 33.87
CA MET A 661 -14.83 13.57 34.56
C MET A 661 -13.58 12.91 35.11
N VAL A 662 -13.67 12.41 36.35
CA VAL A 662 -12.59 11.68 37.03
C VAL A 662 -13.03 10.26 37.26
N GLN A 663 -12.21 9.30 36.86
CA GLN A 663 -12.34 7.89 37.19
C GLN A 663 -11.29 7.52 38.24
N LEU A 664 -11.68 6.74 39.24
CA LEU A 664 -10.78 6.17 40.25
C LEU A 664 -10.82 4.64 40.15
N ALA A 665 -9.66 4.00 40.12
CA ALA A 665 -9.57 2.55 40.21
C ALA A 665 -8.39 2.11 41.09
N TYR A 666 -8.42 0.87 41.56
CA TYR A 666 -7.32 0.31 42.33
C TYR A 666 -7.06 -1.15 41.94
N ASP A 667 -5.82 -1.46 41.60
CA ASP A 667 -5.34 -2.81 41.35
C ASP A 667 -4.61 -3.35 42.56
N SER A 668 -5.18 -4.36 43.20
CA SER A 668 -4.61 -4.98 44.39
C SER A 668 -3.44 -5.91 44.12
N LYS A 669 -3.32 -6.43 42.88
CA LYS A 669 -2.19 -7.30 42.46
C LYS A 669 -0.89 -6.49 42.43
N ASN A 670 -0.90 -5.34 41.80
CA ASN A 670 0.27 -4.49 41.63
C ASN A 670 0.36 -3.32 42.63
N SER A 671 -0.63 -3.19 43.56
CA SER A 671 -0.75 -2.05 44.50
C SER A 671 -0.75 -0.69 43.77
N LEU A 672 -1.49 -0.60 42.66
CA LEU A 672 -1.60 0.60 41.84
C LEU A 672 -2.92 1.33 42.08
N PHE A 673 -2.82 2.64 42.26
CA PHE A 673 -3.98 3.55 42.33
C PHE A 673 -4.06 4.33 41.02
N GLN A 674 -5.20 4.24 40.34
CA GLN A 674 -5.45 4.97 39.09
C GLN A 674 -6.35 6.20 39.32
N ILE A 675 -5.96 7.32 38.74
CA ILE A 675 -6.80 8.51 38.56
C ILE A 675 -6.85 8.83 37.07
N GLY A 676 -7.98 8.61 36.42
CA GLY A 676 -8.20 9.02 35.02
C GLY A 676 -8.98 10.34 34.99
N VAL A 677 -8.62 11.27 34.10
CA VAL A 677 -9.30 12.55 33.90
C VAL A 677 -9.55 12.77 32.43
N ALA A 678 -10.79 13.11 32.05
CA ALA A 678 -11.12 13.45 30.66
C ALA A 678 -12.10 14.64 30.62
N ASN A 679 -12.05 15.41 29.51
CA ASN A 679 -12.94 16.53 29.25
C ASN A 679 -14.25 16.15 28.54
N GLU A 680 -14.52 14.86 28.38
CA GLU A 680 -15.76 14.35 27.79
C GLU A 680 -16.70 13.79 28.84
N LEU A 681 -17.97 14.16 28.77
CA LEU A 681 -19.04 13.59 29.59
C LEU A 681 -19.71 12.42 28.85
N PRO A 682 -20.08 11.34 29.54
CA PRO A 682 -20.79 10.23 28.93
C PRO A 682 -22.13 10.70 28.33
N LYS A 683 -22.39 10.28 27.09
CA LYS A 683 -23.65 10.58 26.37
C LYS A 683 -24.90 9.97 27.02
N SER A 684 -24.73 8.95 27.88
CA SER A 684 -25.79 8.37 28.71
C SER A 684 -25.18 7.67 29.95
N TYR A 685 -25.93 7.70 31.08
CA TYR A 685 -25.54 7.03 32.33
C TYR A 685 -25.66 5.50 32.30
N SER A 686 -25.87 4.89 31.16
CA SER A 686 -25.95 3.44 30.97
C SER A 686 -24.87 2.92 30.05
N SER A 687 -23.92 2.20 30.59
CA SER A 687 -23.05 1.18 29.97
C SER A 687 -21.99 1.60 28.94
N GLU A 688 -21.93 2.81 28.45
CA GLU A 688 -20.87 3.25 27.54
C GLU A 688 -20.21 4.52 28.09
N TRP A 689 -19.18 4.34 28.89
CA TRP A 689 -18.30 5.41 29.37
C TRP A 689 -17.31 5.77 28.27
N PRO A 690 -16.96 7.05 28.11
CA PRO A 690 -16.00 7.46 27.08
C PRO A 690 -14.59 6.92 27.34
N PHE A 691 -14.27 6.51 28.56
CA PHE A 691 -12.99 5.89 28.89
C PHE A 691 -13.15 4.82 29.97
N GLU A 692 -13.19 3.57 29.57
CA GLU A 692 -12.92 2.43 30.44
C GLU A 692 -11.45 2.05 30.26
N VAL A 693 -10.55 2.64 31.02
CA VAL A 693 -9.17 2.19 30.98
C VAL A 693 -8.96 1.18 32.10
N ASN A 694 -8.60 -0.03 31.70
CA ASN A 694 -8.21 -1.08 32.59
C ASN A 694 -6.75 -0.85 33.02
N ILE A 695 -6.44 -0.87 34.32
CA ILE A 695 -5.06 -0.71 34.84
C ILE A 695 -4.11 -1.75 34.20
N GLU A 696 -4.58 -2.98 34.01
CA GLU A 696 -3.81 -4.05 33.39
C GLU A 696 -3.43 -3.70 31.93
N GLU A 697 -4.36 -3.13 31.14
CA GLU A 697 -4.08 -2.62 29.79
C GLU A 697 -3.05 -1.50 29.81
N LEU A 698 -3.21 -0.47 30.65
CA LEU A 698 -2.23 0.61 30.76
C LEU A 698 -0.82 0.09 31.12
N VAL A 699 -0.71 -0.87 32.03
CA VAL A 699 0.57 -1.47 32.37
C VAL A 699 1.17 -2.24 31.19
N GLU A 700 0.35 -2.96 30.41
CA GLU A 700 0.81 -3.73 29.25
C GLU A 700 1.12 -2.84 28.02
N ASP A 701 0.53 -1.65 27.93
CA ASP A 701 0.76 -0.69 26.85
C ASP A 701 2.18 -0.11 26.86
N ASP A 702 2.91 -0.25 27.97
CA ASP A 702 4.32 0.14 28.07
C ASP A 702 5.21 -0.93 28.70
N SER A 703 6.17 -1.44 27.91
CA SER A 703 7.03 -2.54 28.34
C SER A 703 7.92 -2.19 29.54
N ALA A 704 8.32 -0.92 29.73
CA ALA A 704 9.12 -0.52 30.88
C ALA A 704 8.26 -0.49 32.15
N VAL A 705 7.04 0.06 32.09
CA VAL A 705 6.08 0.01 33.21
C VAL A 705 5.73 -1.43 33.56
N TYR A 706 5.44 -2.25 32.55
CA TYR A 706 5.17 -3.69 32.75
C TYR A 706 6.29 -4.39 33.50
N LEU A 707 7.53 -4.23 33.03
CA LEU A 707 8.69 -4.87 33.71
C LEU A 707 8.89 -4.35 35.13
N GLU A 708 8.69 -3.05 35.36
CA GLU A 708 8.80 -2.49 36.73
C GLU A 708 7.79 -3.14 37.67
N MET A 709 6.53 -3.32 37.23
CA MET A 709 5.50 -4.00 38.03
C MET A 709 5.83 -5.48 38.28
N VAL A 710 6.28 -6.17 37.22
CA VAL A 710 6.65 -7.60 37.32
C VAL A 710 7.85 -7.80 38.26
N PHE A 711 8.87 -6.93 38.21
CA PHE A 711 10.02 -7.00 39.13
C PHE A 711 9.62 -6.74 40.57
N ASP A 712 8.72 -5.81 40.85
CA ASP A 712 8.21 -5.57 42.19
C ASP A 712 7.60 -6.85 42.78
N LEU A 713 6.79 -7.57 42.00
CA LEU A 713 6.21 -8.85 42.40
C LEU A 713 7.28 -9.94 42.62
N ILE A 714 8.21 -10.07 41.66
CA ILE A 714 9.29 -11.08 41.77
C ILE A 714 10.14 -10.84 43.00
N ILE A 715 10.60 -9.62 43.26
CA ILE A 715 11.46 -9.27 44.39
C ILE A 715 10.71 -9.48 45.71
N SER A 716 9.40 -9.19 45.75
CA SER A 716 8.60 -9.48 46.94
C SER A 716 8.51 -10.97 47.26
N GLU A 717 8.48 -11.85 46.24
CA GLU A 717 8.47 -13.30 46.35
C GLU A 717 9.86 -13.91 46.55
N SER A 718 10.90 -13.30 45.96
CA SER A 718 12.29 -13.78 46.01
C SER A 718 13.28 -12.65 46.20
N PRO A 719 13.49 -12.20 47.45
CA PRO A 719 14.50 -11.18 47.79
C PRO A 719 15.95 -11.60 47.49
N ASP A 720 16.21 -12.90 47.34
CA ASP A 720 17.52 -13.50 47.06
C ASP A 720 17.66 -13.93 45.58
N LEU A 721 16.93 -13.25 44.65
CA LEU A 721 17.01 -13.49 43.22
C LEU A 721 18.45 -13.35 42.69
N GLU A 722 18.91 -14.29 41.87
CA GLU A 722 20.25 -14.31 41.29
C GLU A 722 20.24 -14.25 39.74
N ASN A 723 19.20 -14.85 39.09
CA ASN A 723 19.17 -15.09 37.66
C ASN A 723 17.84 -14.66 37.06
N VAL A 724 17.90 -13.97 35.94
CA VAL A 724 16.71 -13.51 35.17
C VAL A 724 16.86 -13.91 33.70
N MET A 725 15.82 -14.51 33.15
CA MET A 725 15.69 -14.84 31.74
C MET A 725 14.49 -14.10 31.17
N LEU A 726 14.69 -13.31 30.07
CA LEU A 726 13.58 -12.77 29.33
C LEU A 726 13.12 -13.77 28.27
N ASP A 727 11.86 -14.17 28.33
CA ASP A 727 11.20 -15.03 27.34
C ASP A 727 10.69 -14.18 26.17
N LEU A 728 11.41 -14.24 25.04
CA LEU A 728 11.07 -13.60 23.76
C LEU A 728 10.52 -14.61 22.74
N THR A 729 10.14 -15.82 23.17
CA THR A 729 9.72 -16.89 22.25
C THR A 729 8.45 -16.60 21.50
N TRP A 730 7.62 -15.68 21.98
CA TRP A 730 6.41 -15.20 21.33
C TRP A 730 6.42 -13.67 21.20
N ASN A 731 7.59 -13.10 20.91
CA ASN A 731 7.77 -11.66 20.76
C ASN A 731 8.14 -11.31 19.31
N THR A 732 7.18 -10.79 18.54
CA THR A 732 7.38 -10.43 17.14
C THR A 732 7.95 -9.03 16.94
N GLY A 733 8.39 -8.35 18.02
CA GLY A 733 9.02 -7.04 17.93
C GLY A 733 8.21 -5.92 18.54
N GLY A 734 8.21 -4.76 17.92
CA GLY A 734 7.54 -3.54 18.38
C GLY A 734 8.45 -2.30 18.33
N ASN A 735 8.24 -1.38 19.24
CA ASN A 735 8.92 -0.08 19.27
C ASN A 735 10.38 -0.19 19.75
N VAL A 736 11.31 0.50 19.07
CA VAL A 736 12.75 0.48 19.39
C VAL A 736 13.05 1.25 20.68
N GLY A 737 12.32 2.34 20.96
CA GLY A 737 12.48 3.07 22.23
C GLY A 737 12.10 2.21 23.43
N ALA A 738 10.99 1.44 23.32
CA ALA A 738 10.61 0.46 24.34
C ALA A 738 11.66 -0.63 24.51
N LEU A 739 12.22 -1.15 23.41
CA LEU A 739 13.35 -2.09 23.45
C LEU A 739 14.54 -1.52 24.25
N TYR A 740 14.94 -0.27 23.98
CA TYR A 740 16.08 0.34 24.69
C TYR A 740 15.80 0.50 26.17
N ARG A 741 14.60 0.94 26.57
CA ARG A 741 14.20 1.01 27.98
C ARG A 741 14.26 -0.36 28.67
N VAL A 742 13.86 -1.44 27.97
CA VAL A 742 14.01 -2.82 28.48
C VAL A 742 15.48 -3.19 28.68
N VAL A 743 16.40 -2.76 27.80
CA VAL A 743 17.84 -2.96 28.01
C VAL A 743 18.34 -2.21 29.28
N GLY A 744 17.73 -1.07 29.64
CA GLY A 744 18.03 -0.34 30.88
C GLY A 744 17.85 -1.16 32.16
N PHE A 745 16.88 -2.10 32.18
CA PHE A 745 16.74 -3.05 33.30
C PHE A 745 17.92 -4.02 33.38
N VAL A 746 18.54 -4.35 32.25
CA VAL A 746 19.67 -5.29 32.17
C VAL A 746 20.98 -4.62 32.53
N THR A 747 21.20 -3.36 32.10
CA THR A 747 22.44 -2.63 32.36
C THR A 747 22.20 -1.14 32.52
N SER A 748 22.96 -0.49 33.42
CA SER A 748 23.06 0.96 33.55
C SER A 748 24.28 1.54 32.80
N GLU A 749 25.14 0.67 32.23
CA GLU A 749 26.28 1.10 31.44
C GLU A 749 25.88 1.36 29.97
N PRO A 750 26.61 2.23 29.26
CA PRO A 750 26.36 2.45 27.84
C PRO A 750 26.41 1.13 27.04
N PHE A 751 25.41 0.88 26.20
CA PHE A 751 25.41 -0.28 25.31
C PHE A 751 25.41 0.12 23.84
N MET A 752 26.14 -0.65 23.06
CA MET A 752 26.33 -0.39 21.62
C MET A 752 25.12 -0.88 20.80
N VAL A 753 24.69 -0.01 19.90
CA VAL A 753 23.76 -0.35 18.82
C VAL A 753 24.44 -0.09 17.48
N SER A 754 24.33 -1.01 16.53
CA SER A 754 24.98 -0.89 15.23
C SER A 754 23.98 -1.01 14.09
N ARG A 755 24.20 -0.25 13.01
CA ARG A 755 23.30 -0.18 11.86
C ARG A 755 24.06 -0.17 10.54
N ILE A 756 23.40 -0.64 9.50
CA ILE A 756 23.79 -0.51 8.10
C ILE A 756 22.65 0.21 7.36
N SER A 757 23.01 1.13 6.47
CA SER A 757 22.05 1.72 5.53
C SER A 757 21.91 0.85 4.28
N GLY A 758 20.71 0.39 3.97
CA GLY A 758 20.42 -0.33 2.73
C GLY A 758 20.55 0.55 1.46
N ALA A 759 20.44 1.88 1.60
CA ALA A 759 20.54 2.82 0.49
C ALA A 759 21.97 3.20 0.13
N SER A 760 22.77 3.59 1.15
CA SER A 760 24.13 4.11 0.96
C SER A 760 25.23 3.10 1.28
N GLY A 761 24.89 2.04 2.02
CA GLY A 761 25.86 1.13 2.61
C GLY A 761 26.67 1.80 3.75
N SER A 762 26.19 2.93 4.30
CA SER A 762 26.81 3.52 5.48
C SER A 762 26.68 2.62 6.68
N GLU A 763 27.69 2.64 7.57
CA GLU A 763 27.78 1.79 8.75
C GLU A 763 27.98 2.66 9.98
N SER A 764 27.18 2.43 11.03
CA SER A 764 27.29 3.19 12.26
C SER A 764 27.26 2.30 13.50
N SER A 765 27.91 2.75 14.56
CA SER A 765 27.76 2.24 15.92
C SER A 765 27.64 3.40 16.87
N SER A 766 26.51 3.49 17.54
CA SER A 766 26.21 4.47 18.56
C SER A 766 26.13 3.80 19.92
N PHE A 767 26.27 4.53 21.01
CA PHE A 767 26.13 4.06 22.37
C PHE A 767 24.93 4.72 23.04
N VAL A 768 24.13 3.92 23.72
CA VAL A 768 22.89 4.35 24.36
C VAL A 768 22.97 4.07 25.86
N ILE A 769 22.52 5.02 26.66
CA ILE A 769 22.33 4.93 28.10
C ILE A 769 20.84 5.07 28.38
N ILE A 770 20.30 4.29 29.30
CA ILE A 770 18.93 4.48 29.77
C ILE A 770 18.98 4.97 31.20
N ASP A 771 18.41 6.15 31.44
CA ASP A 771 18.20 6.69 32.79
C ASP A 771 16.72 6.60 33.18
N GLY A 772 16.38 6.76 34.44
CA GLY A 772 14.96 6.78 34.86
C GLY A 772 14.24 5.43 34.98
N VAL A 773 14.81 4.29 34.52
CA VAL A 773 14.30 2.94 34.81
C VAL A 773 15.16 2.25 35.88
N PRO A 774 14.58 1.34 36.69
CA PRO A 774 15.35 0.53 37.63
C PRO A 774 16.33 -0.39 36.91
N SER A 775 17.60 -0.40 37.28
CA SER A 775 18.60 -1.33 36.72
C SER A 775 18.92 -2.48 37.63
N TYR A 776 18.84 -3.71 37.11
CA TYR A 776 19.18 -4.96 37.78
C TYR A 776 20.47 -5.58 37.18
N GLY A 777 21.39 -4.77 36.72
CA GLY A 777 22.68 -5.21 36.16
C GLY A 777 23.56 -6.04 37.04
N HIS A 778 23.23 -6.16 38.33
CA HIS A 778 23.90 -7.05 39.28
C HIS A 778 23.43 -8.52 39.21
N LEU A 779 22.31 -8.80 38.51
CA LEU A 779 21.81 -10.15 38.31
C LEU A 779 22.44 -10.79 37.06
N ASN A 780 22.39 -12.11 36.96
CA ASN A 780 22.80 -12.82 35.73
C ASN A 780 21.64 -12.85 34.74
N TRP A 781 21.83 -12.28 33.60
CA TRP A 781 20.79 -12.19 32.53
C TRP A 781 20.94 -13.26 31.46
N SER A 782 19.82 -13.64 30.86
CA SER A 782 19.74 -14.53 29.70
C SER A 782 18.53 -14.17 28.86
N LEU A 783 18.58 -14.50 27.55
CA LEU A 783 17.42 -14.45 26.66
C LEU A 783 17.00 -15.87 26.24
N LEU A 784 15.69 -16.11 26.20
CA LEU A 784 15.10 -17.28 25.59
C LEU A 784 14.50 -16.88 24.23
N THR A 785 15.00 -17.48 23.15
CA THR A 785 14.67 -17.11 21.77
C THR A 785 14.02 -18.24 20.98
N SER A 786 13.22 -17.87 19.97
CA SER A 786 12.57 -18.78 19.02
C SER A 786 12.52 -18.13 17.62
N PRO A 787 12.01 -18.81 16.58
CA PRO A 787 11.73 -18.18 15.29
C PRO A 787 10.77 -16.98 15.34
N LEU A 788 9.94 -16.84 16.40
CA LEU A 788 9.12 -15.65 16.62
C LEU A 788 9.84 -14.50 17.33
N THR A 789 11.07 -14.69 17.78
CA THR A 789 11.90 -13.58 18.24
C THR A 789 12.31 -12.76 17.01
N PHE A 790 11.44 -11.80 16.60
CA PHE A 790 11.49 -11.14 15.31
C PHE A 790 11.55 -9.60 15.46
N SER A 791 12.06 -8.87 14.48
CA SER A 791 12.09 -7.40 14.46
C SER A 791 12.81 -6.82 15.69
N ALA A 792 12.19 -5.97 16.51
CA ALA A 792 12.81 -5.41 17.72
C ALA A 792 13.25 -6.51 18.70
N ALA A 793 12.58 -7.66 18.77
CA ALA A 793 13.03 -8.79 19.61
C ALA A 793 14.32 -9.42 19.04
N ASN A 794 14.48 -9.51 17.74
CA ASN A 794 15.76 -9.89 17.12
C ASN A 794 16.85 -8.85 17.39
N SER A 795 16.49 -7.56 17.42
CA SER A 795 17.40 -6.47 17.80
C SER A 795 17.84 -6.58 19.26
N MET A 796 16.95 -7.02 20.18
CA MET A 796 17.33 -7.34 21.58
C MET A 796 18.39 -8.43 21.63
N ALA A 797 18.22 -9.52 20.87
CA ALA A 797 19.23 -10.59 20.78
C ALA A 797 20.55 -10.08 20.18
N THR A 798 20.49 -9.18 19.19
CA THR A 798 21.65 -8.50 18.61
C THR A 798 22.41 -7.69 19.66
N ILE A 799 21.71 -6.85 20.45
CA ILE A 799 22.28 -6.03 21.52
C ILE A 799 22.91 -6.91 22.61
N PHE A 800 22.23 -7.97 23.03
CA PHE A 800 22.78 -8.91 24.03
C PHE A 800 24.12 -9.48 23.56
N LYS A 801 24.16 -9.94 22.31
CA LYS A 801 25.38 -10.56 21.75
C LYS A 801 26.51 -9.53 21.57
N ALA A 802 26.20 -8.36 21.02
CA ALA A 802 27.17 -7.30 20.75
C ALA A 802 27.80 -6.72 22.05
N ASN A 803 27.04 -6.67 23.14
CA ASN A 803 27.48 -6.08 24.40
C ASN A 803 27.79 -7.12 25.48
N ASN A 804 27.70 -8.42 25.19
CA ASN A 804 27.93 -9.52 26.15
C ASN A 804 27.08 -9.37 27.44
N LEU A 805 25.79 -9.02 27.29
CA LEU A 805 24.89 -8.76 28.41
C LEU A 805 24.40 -10.05 29.10
N GLY A 806 24.50 -11.18 28.43
CA GLY A 806 24.09 -12.48 28.96
C GLY A 806 24.08 -13.56 27.92
N THR A 807 23.72 -14.79 28.32
CA THR A 807 23.64 -15.97 27.46
C THR A 807 22.32 -15.98 26.67
N ILE A 808 22.37 -16.24 25.38
CA ILE A 808 21.18 -16.49 24.55
C ILE A 808 20.97 -17.99 24.45
N ILE A 809 19.82 -18.49 24.91
CA ILE A 809 19.44 -19.90 24.84
C ILE A 809 18.14 -20.04 24.05
N GLY A 810 17.95 -21.12 23.32
CA GLY A 810 16.72 -21.39 22.60
C GLY A 810 16.98 -21.84 21.17
N LEU A 811 16.12 -21.39 20.26
CA LEU A 811 16.25 -21.56 18.82
C LEU A 811 16.78 -20.27 18.17
N LYS A 812 17.26 -20.39 16.95
CA LYS A 812 17.63 -19.22 16.15
C LYS A 812 16.47 -18.24 16.07
N SER A 813 16.72 -16.95 16.29
CA SER A 813 15.71 -15.90 16.15
C SER A 813 15.20 -15.75 14.73
N GLY A 814 14.02 -15.17 14.57
CA GLY A 814 13.32 -15.05 13.28
C GLY A 814 13.90 -14.03 12.31
N GLY A 815 14.78 -13.15 12.79
CA GLY A 815 15.35 -12.10 11.96
C GLY A 815 14.48 -10.83 11.92
N GLY A 816 14.38 -10.20 10.72
CA GLY A 816 13.70 -8.92 10.58
C GLY A 816 14.50 -7.78 11.18
N ALA A 817 15.75 -7.62 10.71
CA ALA A 817 16.68 -6.63 11.26
C ALA A 817 16.37 -5.19 10.83
N SER A 818 15.58 -5.02 9.77
CA SER A 818 15.23 -3.72 9.23
C SER A 818 14.14 -3.04 10.05
N SER A 819 14.19 -1.72 10.19
CA SER A 819 13.01 -0.91 10.55
C SER A 819 11.99 -0.97 9.41
N ILE A 820 10.75 -0.62 9.67
CA ILE A 820 9.69 -0.56 8.65
C ILE A 820 9.45 0.87 8.18
N THR A 821 8.86 1.01 6.99
CA THR A 821 8.36 2.30 6.49
C THR A 821 7.02 2.11 5.79
N PRO A 822 5.99 2.91 6.13
CA PRO A 822 4.74 2.93 5.40
C PRO A 822 4.94 3.64 4.06
N ILE A 823 4.33 3.12 3.01
CA ILE A 823 4.34 3.69 1.66
C ILE A 823 2.92 4.02 1.24
N LEU A 824 2.73 5.23 0.76
CA LEU A 824 1.48 5.71 0.20
C LEU A 824 1.60 5.83 -1.31
N LEU A 825 0.75 5.12 -2.05
CA LEU A 825 0.70 5.18 -3.50
C LEU A 825 -0.27 6.25 -4.02
N PRO A 826 -0.12 6.73 -5.26
CA PRO A 826 -1.01 7.71 -5.88
C PRO A 826 -2.50 7.35 -5.89
N SER A 827 -2.83 6.07 -5.90
CA SER A 827 -4.20 5.56 -5.73
C SER A 827 -4.78 5.74 -4.33
N GLY A 828 -3.95 6.12 -3.35
CA GLY A 828 -4.27 6.09 -1.92
C GLY A 828 -4.11 4.70 -1.29
N THR A 829 -3.71 3.69 -2.04
CA THR A 829 -3.38 2.36 -1.51
C THR A 829 -2.10 2.44 -0.69
N SER A 830 -2.08 1.83 0.50
CA SER A 830 -0.92 1.81 1.39
C SER A 830 -0.39 0.40 1.62
N PHE A 831 0.92 0.32 1.81
CA PHE A 831 1.61 -0.89 2.23
C PHE A 831 2.82 -0.53 3.11
N THR A 832 3.34 -1.51 3.85
CA THR A 832 4.54 -1.37 4.68
C THR A 832 5.64 -2.25 4.10
N MET A 833 6.89 -1.80 4.21
CA MET A 833 8.06 -2.56 3.79
C MET A 833 9.26 -2.33 4.69
N SER A 834 10.27 -3.19 4.59
CA SER A 834 11.57 -3.01 5.26
C SER A 834 12.28 -1.74 4.77
N SER A 835 12.66 -0.86 5.69
CA SER A 835 13.34 0.40 5.40
C SER A 835 14.85 0.24 5.21
N ASN A 836 15.52 1.33 4.86
CA ASN A 836 16.97 1.38 4.71
C ASN A 836 17.75 1.30 6.05
N SER A 837 17.09 1.42 7.20
CA SER A 837 17.75 1.32 8.51
C SER A 837 17.77 -0.14 9.01
N ILE A 838 18.93 -0.80 8.96
CA ILE A 838 19.08 -2.23 9.21
C ILE A 838 19.99 -2.43 10.43
N ASN A 839 19.51 -3.12 11.47
CA ASN A 839 20.32 -3.51 12.62
C ASN A 839 21.39 -4.52 12.23
N ALA A 840 22.59 -4.34 12.78
CA ALA A 840 23.75 -5.14 12.47
C ALA A 840 24.53 -5.55 13.74
N THR A 841 25.31 -6.59 13.63
CA THR A 841 26.36 -6.94 14.61
C THR A 841 27.69 -6.40 14.10
N ARG A 842 28.42 -5.66 14.96
CA ARG A 842 29.78 -5.20 14.66
C ARG A 842 30.80 -6.11 15.31
N SER A 843 31.81 -6.50 14.55
CA SER A 843 32.99 -7.24 15.00
C SER A 843 34.27 -6.49 14.62
N GLY A 844 35.43 -6.95 15.11
CA GLY A 844 36.73 -6.28 14.90
C GLY A 844 37.05 -5.21 15.96
N SER A 845 38.27 -4.69 15.89
CA SER A 845 38.80 -3.69 16.87
C SER A 845 39.00 -2.30 16.23
N GLY A 846 38.62 -2.09 14.96
CA GLY A 846 38.76 -0.83 14.25
C GLY A 846 40.20 -0.44 13.89
N THR A 847 41.12 -1.40 13.90
CA THR A 847 42.51 -1.19 13.46
C THR A 847 42.72 -1.61 12.02
N ASP A 848 43.79 -1.18 11.37
CA ASP A 848 44.16 -1.61 10.01
C ASP A 848 44.33 -3.14 9.88
N GLU A 849 44.71 -3.80 10.97
CA GLU A 849 44.95 -5.25 11.03
C GLU A 849 43.66 -6.03 11.36
N ASP A 850 42.69 -5.40 11.99
CA ASP A 850 41.41 -5.96 12.43
C ASP A 850 40.31 -4.88 12.29
N PRO A 851 39.89 -4.56 11.05
CA PRO A 851 38.91 -3.51 10.78
C PRO A 851 37.52 -3.90 11.33
N TYR A 852 36.70 -2.90 11.56
CA TYR A 852 35.30 -3.17 11.88
C TYR A 852 34.60 -3.87 10.69
N VAL A 853 33.81 -4.88 11.01
CA VAL A 853 32.97 -5.64 10.06
C VAL A 853 31.54 -5.63 10.60
N TYR A 854 30.61 -5.21 9.77
CA TYR A 854 29.18 -5.16 10.09
C TYR A 854 28.45 -6.29 9.38
N GLU A 855 27.70 -7.09 10.11
CA GLU A 855 26.91 -8.19 9.59
C GLU A 855 25.41 -7.88 9.77
N ASN A 856 24.67 -7.96 8.69
CA ASN A 856 23.21 -7.81 8.68
C ASN A 856 22.53 -9.01 9.36
N ASN A 857 21.68 -8.75 10.33
CA ASN A 857 21.00 -9.77 11.13
C ASN A 857 19.58 -10.13 10.63
N GLU A 858 19.29 -9.86 9.37
CA GLU A 858 17.97 -10.12 8.77
C GLU A 858 17.52 -11.57 8.84
N TYR A 859 18.45 -12.50 8.81
CA TYR A 859 18.15 -13.93 8.92
C TYR A 859 18.25 -14.48 10.34
N GLY A 860 18.31 -13.60 11.34
CA GLY A 860 18.28 -13.96 12.75
C GLY A 860 19.64 -14.26 13.39
N ILE A 861 19.65 -14.26 14.73
CA ILE A 861 20.81 -14.50 15.59
C ILE A 861 20.84 -15.96 16.04
N GLU A 862 21.98 -16.61 15.90
CA GLU A 862 22.21 -17.94 16.46
C GLU A 862 22.36 -17.83 17.98
N PRO A 863 21.62 -18.64 18.77
CA PRO A 863 21.78 -18.67 20.22
C PRO A 863 23.17 -19.23 20.62
N ASP A 864 23.64 -18.86 21.81
CA ASP A 864 24.87 -19.44 22.37
C ASP A 864 24.67 -20.89 22.80
N ILE A 865 23.46 -21.21 23.25
CA ILE A 865 23.02 -22.57 23.60
C ILE A 865 21.82 -22.93 22.73
N LEU A 866 22.05 -23.69 21.66
CA LEU A 866 20.98 -24.21 20.83
C LEU A 866 20.31 -25.41 21.52
N ILE A 867 19.00 -25.44 21.59
CA ILE A 867 18.18 -26.51 22.17
C ILE A 867 17.20 -27.08 21.14
N ASP A 868 16.68 -28.28 21.42
CA ASP A 868 15.57 -28.83 20.63
C ASP A 868 14.26 -28.15 21.05
N ILE A 869 13.33 -27.99 20.09
CA ILE A 869 12.06 -27.29 20.30
C ILE A 869 11.24 -27.87 21.48
N GLU A 870 11.27 -29.19 21.67
CA GLU A 870 10.56 -29.89 22.76
C GLU A 870 11.11 -29.53 24.16
N ASN A 871 12.29 -28.91 24.26
CA ASN A 871 12.91 -28.46 25.49
C ASN A 871 12.77 -26.93 25.70
N LEU A 872 11.99 -26.24 24.89
CA LEU A 872 11.89 -24.77 24.88
C LEU A 872 11.49 -24.21 26.26
N TYR A 873 10.67 -24.93 27.02
CA TYR A 873 10.22 -24.56 28.37
C TYR A 873 10.60 -25.59 29.46
N ASP A 874 11.65 -26.40 29.23
CA ASP A 874 12.15 -27.34 30.21
C ASP A 874 13.08 -26.64 31.22
N GLU A 875 12.71 -26.57 32.51
CA GLU A 875 13.41 -25.83 33.53
C GLU A 875 14.89 -26.25 33.70
N VAL A 876 15.16 -27.56 33.55
CA VAL A 876 16.54 -28.10 33.72
C VAL A 876 17.41 -27.65 32.54
N THR A 877 16.87 -27.65 31.38
CA THR A 877 17.54 -27.16 30.18
C THR A 877 17.82 -25.67 30.28
N LEU A 878 16.80 -24.87 30.66
CA LEU A 878 16.91 -23.40 30.73
C LEU A 878 17.92 -22.95 31.80
N LEU A 879 18.02 -23.65 32.93
CA LEU A 879 19.05 -23.38 33.96
C LEU A 879 20.49 -23.50 33.47
N THR A 880 20.73 -24.16 32.32
CA THR A 880 22.08 -24.26 31.76
C THR A 880 22.59 -22.91 31.22
N ALA A 881 21.72 -21.94 30.97
CA ALA A 881 22.09 -20.59 30.52
C ALA A 881 22.87 -19.80 31.59
N PHE A 882 22.77 -20.23 32.89
CA PHE A 882 23.40 -19.56 34.02
C PHE A 882 24.60 -20.33 34.61
N ASN A 883 25.07 -21.41 33.93
CA ASN A 883 26.14 -22.24 34.41
C ASN A 883 27.53 -21.90 33.83
#